data_cc8a87d2b3c3a9f3589756399e37932f
#
_entry.id   cc8a87d2b3c3a9f3589756399e37932f
#
_cell.length_a   1.000
_cell.length_b   1.000
_cell.length_c   1.000
_cell.angle_alpha   90.00
_cell.angle_beta   90.00
_cell.angle_gamma   90.00
#
_symmetry.space_group_name_H-M   'P 1'
#
loop_
_entity.id
_entity.type
_entity.pdbx_description
1 polymer ?
#
loop_
_entity_poly.entity_id
_entity_poly.type
_entity_poly.pdbx_seq_one_letter_code
_entity_poly.pdbx_strand_id
1 'polypeptide(L)'
;MKTLYRHIMLGAFVALPLMGFAQAPGTMISGTVSDDIEPLMMVNVVEVDEANRIVAHGVTDINGNFSFRIVDPKHRLKISYVGYATQLIPIKGTRYNIKLKSNLQLKEVVVKQKRVIQSSGLAIPEREVSVAHQTIDAKEFEGLSLTSIDEALQGRVAGLDIVFNSGDLGAGTTMRLRGVSSINGNTQPLVVVDGNVFESDYLSGFDFASATEEQYSELLNVNPDDIASITVLKDAAGTAIYGSQGANGVIEIKTKRGVRGKTKVTYSYAATMTYQPKGMRMLNGDQYTMLMKEAYYNPELSDAASDIPEFNYDPSFAEYEHYNNNTDWVDAVTKVGWLQKHYVTLSGGGEKAAFRISAGYDHQTGTVIAQELDRFTTRVALDYFVSDRIKIVTNFNLTYQDNQKNYSDLLNIAYRKMPNMSIYEQDAYGNNTPNYYHMLPTASSTFRQNGDQYSLVNPVALAYEATNEETLYRMKPEFQLHYNLLGLDDSKMQLKYEGKVLFNIENRYTDKFYPSSLVTAGWTDKNNNKATSEAHKGRAITTTHRLTFIPHFMNADHSFMAMAQFQLIDGDSKQQSNSVYNLPTGSIQSPTADGLISGMSTGAGQWRSIYMTFSAHYAFKSRYIADFSVRRDGTTKFGDNKRWGTFPALSFRWNVVDEPWMKGAQKWLSMLSVRPGWGRVGSQPGAEYLFFSKYTATDSYNGANSIYPSNIRLSNLQWEEKETWNVGFDLGLFDNRVTADFNIYTQMTSKLLMTNVNIPSSSGFPSLSWTNVGKMRNNGWEFNINGTDVVKVGKFR
;
A
#
# COMPACT_ATOMS: atom_id res chain seq x y z
N MET A 1 -23.00 33.44 -29.48
CA MET A 1 -23.25 33.97 -30.81
C MET A 1 -22.86 32.92 -31.84
N LYS A 2 -23.96 32.31 -32.39
CA LYS A 2 -24.16 32.04 -33.84
C LYS A 2 -23.12 31.15 -34.51
N THR A 3 -23.48 29.88 -34.72
CA THR A 3 -24.31 29.28 -35.75
C THR A 3 -23.71 29.28 -37.17
N LEU A 4 -23.72 28.09 -37.73
CA LEU A 4 -23.99 27.77 -39.13
C LEU A 4 -22.78 27.80 -40.10
N TYR A 5 -22.44 26.65 -40.68
CA TYR A 5 -22.81 26.37 -42.05
C TYR A 5 -22.82 24.87 -42.33
N ARG A 6 -24.02 24.45 -42.74
CA ARG A 6 -24.41 23.16 -43.28
C ARG A 6 -24.57 23.37 -44.81
N HIS A 7 -24.38 22.29 -45.56
CA HIS A 7 -24.93 22.04 -46.95
C HIS A 7 -23.96 21.99 -48.12
N ILE A 8 -23.88 20.78 -48.64
CA ILE A 8 -24.33 20.29 -49.94
C ILE A 8 -23.37 20.47 -51.12
N MET A 9 -22.94 19.35 -51.66
CA MET A 9 -23.19 19.05 -53.08
C MET A 9 -23.10 17.54 -53.34
N LEU A 10 -24.22 17.03 -53.82
CA LEU A 10 -24.43 15.75 -54.46
C LEU A 10 -23.99 15.88 -55.96
N GLY A 11 -23.47 14.76 -56.48
CA GLY A 11 -23.71 14.42 -57.87
C GLY A 11 -22.56 14.49 -58.85
N ALA A 12 -22.06 13.33 -59.23
CA ALA A 12 -22.10 12.89 -60.63
C ALA A 12 -21.39 11.55 -60.80
N PHE A 13 -22.15 10.52 -61.05
CA PHE A 13 -21.73 9.24 -61.64
C PHE A 13 -21.31 9.51 -63.07
N VAL A 14 -20.05 9.21 -63.40
CA VAL A 14 -19.63 8.92 -64.74
C VAL A 14 -18.89 7.59 -64.73
N ALA A 15 -19.53 6.56 -65.28
CA ALA A 15 -18.92 5.29 -65.62
C ALA A 15 -17.96 5.49 -66.80
N LEU A 16 -16.71 5.13 -66.61
CA LEU A 16 -15.72 4.96 -67.69
C LEU A 16 -15.11 3.56 -67.60
N PRO A 17 -14.82 2.93 -68.72
CA PRO A 17 -14.51 1.50 -68.80
C PRO A 17 -13.12 1.18 -68.30
N LEU A 18 -12.97 0.06 -67.61
CA LEU A 18 -11.70 -0.58 -67.22
C LEU A 18 -10.91 -1.00 -68.46
N MET A 19 -10.00 -0.15 -68.91
CA MET A 19 -8.86 -0.56 -69.72
C MET A 19 -7.71 -0.91 -68.73
N GLY A 20 -7.29 -2.16 -68.72
CA GLY A 20 -6.14 -2.63 -68.00
C GLY A 20 -4.85 -2.02 -68.60
N PHE A 21 -4.28 -1.05 -67.97
CA PHE A 21 -2.94 -0.54 -68.25
C PHE A 21 -1.90 -1.48 -67.64
N ALA A 22 -1.06 -2.08 -68.52
CA ALA A 22 0.17 -2.76 -68.08
C ALA A 22 1.08 -1.73 -67.43
N GLN A 23 1.47 -1.93 -66.19
CA GLN A 23 2.32 -0.99 -65.44
C GLN A 23 3.76 -1.03 -65.94
N ALA A 24 4.41 0.13 -66.07
CA ALA A 24 5.81 0.26 -66.44
C ALA A 24 6.72 0.20 -65.20
N PRO A 25 7.97 -0.28 -65.29
CA PRO A 25 8.95 -0.12 -64.22
C PRO A 25 9.09 1.31 -63.73
N GLY A 26 9.19 1.55 -62.41
CA GLY A 26 9.23 2.86 -61.76
C GLY A 26 7.87 3.51 -61.51
N THR A 27 6.77 2.79 -61.74
CA THR A 27 5.42 3.30 -61.46
C THR A 27 5.23 3.48 -59.93
N MET A 28 4.64 4.62 -59.54
CA MET A 28 4.29 4.88 -58.13
C MET A 28 3.05 4.05 -57.75
N ILE A 29 3.13 3.25 -56.73
CA ILE A 29 1.97 2.60 -56.12
C ILE A 29 1.67 3.23 -54.76
N SER A 30 0.41 3.27 -54.43
CA SER A 30 -0.07 3.76 -53.15
C SER A 30 -1.26 2.91 -52.64
N GLY A 31 -1.56 3.01 -51.37
CA GLY A 31 -2.71 2.29 -50.80
C GLY A 31 -2.86 2.50 -49.33
N THR A 32 -3.88 1.84 -48.77
CA THR A 32 -4.13 1.81 -47.34
C THR A 32 -4.07 0.38 -46.82
N VAL A 33 -3.53 0.20 -45.64
CA VAL A 33 -3.55 -1.07 -44.90
C VAL A 33 -4.36 -0.89 -43.62
N SER A 34 -5.35 -1.72 -43.44
CA SER A 34 -6.22 -1.73 -42.26
C SER A 34 -6.47 -3.14 -41.75
N ASP A 35 -6.98 -3.29 -40.54
CA ASP A 35 -7.66 -4.49 -40.09
C ASP A 35 -9.19 -4.30 -40.14
N ASP A 36 -9.95 -5.11 -39.35
CA ASP A 36 -11.40 -5.02 -39.26
C ASP A 36 -11.90 -3.81 -38.46
N ILE A 37 -11.00 -3.09 -37.76
CA ILE A 37 -11.33 -2.07 -36.77
C ILE A 37 -10.74 -0.71 -37.16
N GLU A 38 -9.46 -0.66 -37.59
CA GLU A 38 -8.73 0.60 -37.77
C GLU A 38 -7.63 0.52 -38.85
N PRO A 39 -7.16 1.67 -39.38
CA PRO A 39 -5.95 1.74 -40.22
C PRO A 39 -4.71 1.32 -39.43
N LEU A 40 -3.81 0.56 -40.07
CA LEU A 40 -2.60 0.05 -39.42
C LEU A 40 -1.37 0.88 -39.78
N MET A 41 -0.76 1.52 -38.82
CA MET A 41 0.49 2.25 -38.97
C MET A 41 1.74 1.34 -38.86
N MET A 42 2.86 1.75 -39.49
CA MET A 42 4.14 1.02 -39.43
C MET A 42 4.10 -0.41 -40.01
N VAL A 43 3.15 -0.69 -40.92
CA VAL A 43 3.12 -1.96 -41.68
C VAL A 43 4.18 -1.91 -42.76
N ASN A 44 5.01 -2.95 -42.86
CA ASN A 44 5.97 -3.10 -43.93
C ASN A 44 5.25 -3.58 -45.19
N VAL A 45 5.27 -2.77 -46.24
CA VAL A 45 4.80 -3.08 -47.59
C VAL A 45 6.00 -3.11 -48.49
N VAL A 46 6.46 -4.29 -48.89
CA VAL A 46 7.70 -4.42 -49.66
C VAL A 46 7.43 -5.15 -50.98
N GLU A 47 8.12 -4.70 -52.05
CA GLU A 47 8.17 -5.44 -53.29
C GLU A 47 9.18 -6.55 -53.18
N VAL A 48 8.81 -7.78 -53.58
CA VAL A 48 9.70 -8.96 -53.57
C VAL A 48 9.74 -9.58 -54.94
N ASP A 49 10.93 -9.97 -55.35
CA ASP A 49 11.17 -10.69 -56.60
C ASP A 49 10.77 -12.17 -56.50
N GLU A 50 10.99 -12.94 -57.57
CA GLU A 50 10.67 -14.39 -57.58
C GLU A 50 11.46 -15.20 -56.54
N ALA A 51 12.63 -14.71 -56.16
CA ALA A 51 13.46 -15.32 -55.10
C ALA A 51 13.14 -14.82 -53.69
N ASN A 52 12.02 -14.04 -53.52
CA ASN A 52 11.59 -13.37 -52.27
C ASN A 52 12.58 -12.34 -51.67
N ARG A 53 13.49 -11.79 -52.50
CA ARG A 53 14.37 -10.71 -52.07
C ARG A 53 13.64 -9.39 -52.18
N ILE A 54 13.82 -8.52 -51.18
CA ILE A 54 13.21 -7.19 -51.15
C ILE A 54 13.94 -6.27 -52.13
N VAL A 55 13.19 -5.72 -53.10
CA VAL A 55 13.75 -4.81 -54.12
C VAL A 55 13.26 -3.37 -54.00
N ALA A 56 12.11 -3.15 -53.37
CA ALA A 56 11.62 -1.83 -52.97
C ALA A 56 10.76 -1.96 -51.71
N HIS A 57 10.63 -0.85 -50.95
CA HIS A 57 9.88 -0.88 -49.71
C HIS A 57 9.14 0.44 -49.44
N GLY A 58 8.06 0.33 -48.70
CA GLY A 58 7.31 1.42 -48.08
C GLY A 58 6.80 0.99 -46.72
N VAL A 59 6.52 1.96 -45.85
CA VAL A 59 5.94 1.75 -44.53
C VAL A 59 4.69 2.62 -44.42
N THR A 60 3.63 2.08 -43.77
CA THR A 60 2.38 2.87 -43.64
C THR A 60 2.53 3.97 -42.59
N ASP A 61 1.90 5.11 -42.85
CA ASP A 61 1.75 6.24 -41.93
C ASP A 61 0.69 5.97 -40.84
N ILE A 62 0.43 6.99 -40.00
CA ILE A 62 -0.57 6.93 -38.92
C ILE A 62 -2.01 6.65 -39.40
N ASN A 63 -2.31 6.97 -40.65
CA ASN A 63 -3.61 6.74 -41.31
C ASN A 63 -3.60 5.43 -42.11
N GLY A 64 -2.55 4.58 -41.96
CA GLY A 64 -2.41 3.35 -42.69
C GLY A 64 -2.01 3.51 -44.16
N ASN A 65 -1.66 4.70 -44.62
CA ASN A 65 -1.33 4.95 -46.03
C ASN A 65 0.13 4.66 -46.32
N PHE A 66 0.40 4.03 -47.45
CA PHE A 66 1.75 3.86 -47.99
C PHE A 66 1.85 4.34 -49.44
N SER A 67 3.06 4.70 -49.86
CA SER A 67 3.38 4.97 -51.26
C SER A 67 4.88 4.75 -51.51
N PHE A 68 5.22 4.05 -52.60
CA PHE A 68 6.58 3.90 -53.07
C PHE A 68 6.62 3.52 -54.56
N ARG A 69 7.81 3.58 -55.18
CA ARG A 69 8.00 3.22 -56.59
C ARG A 69 8.38 1.75 -56.72
N ILE A 70 7.67 0.99 -57.58
CA ILE A 70 7.99 -0.39 -57.86
C ILE A 70 9.13 -0.52 -58.88
N VAL A 71 9.88 -1.60 -58.78
CA VAL A 71 10.98 -1.92 -59.66
C VAL A 71 10.50 -2.69 -60.92
N ASP A 72 9.65 -3.71 -60.74
CA ASP A 72 9.09 -4.53 -61.80
C ASP A 72 7.63 -4.89 -61.52
N PRO A 73 6.69 -4.63 -62.44
CA PRO A 73 5.27 -5.02 -62.29
C PRO A 73 5.00 -6.52 -62.17
N LYS A 74 5.96 -7.38 -62.57
CA LYS A 74 5.82 -8.85 -62.42
C LYS A 74 6.11 -9.34 -61.05
N HIS A 75 6.69 -8.51 -60.21
CA HIS A 75 6.96 -8.82 -58.82
C HIS A 75 5.68 -8.88 -57.97
N ARG A 76 5.82 -9.19 -56.69
CA ARG A 76 4.70 -9.25 -55.72
C ARG A 76 4.93 -8.29 -54.57
N LEU A 77 3.83 -7.81 -53.99
CA LEU A 77 3.87 -7.08 -52.74
C LEU A 77 3.75 -8.04 -51.57
N LYS A 78 4.70 -7.98 -50.67
CA LYS A 78 4.66 -8.66 -49.37
C LYS A 78 4.32 -7.68 -48.29
N ILE A 79 3.19 -7.89 -47.64
CA ILE A 79 2.70 -7.03 -46.57
C ILE A 79 2.85 -7.82 -45.25
N SER A 80 3.64 -7.28 -44.35
CA SER A 80 3.92 -7.92 -43.06
C SER A 80 3.80 -6.94 -41.92
N TYR A 81 3.11 -7.38 -40.88
CA TYR A 81 2.96 -6.65 -39.65
C TYR A 81 2.94 -7.60 -38.47
N VAL A 82 3.51 -7.18 -37.34
CA VAL A 82 3.58 -8.02 -36.15
C VAL A 82 2.19 -8.35 -35.62
N GLY A 83 1.88 -9.63 -35.45
CA GLY A 83 0.55 -10.10 -35.00
C GLY A 83 -0.49 -10.32 -36.12
N TYR A 84 -0.09 -10.16 -37.38
CA TYR A 84 -0.96 -10.36 -38.55
C TYR A 84 -0.40 -11.39 -39.52
N ALA A 85 -1.29 -12.06 -40.25
CA ALA A 85 -0.89 -12.99 -41.30
C ALA A 85 -0.21 -12.20 -42.44
N THR A 86 1.02 -12.56 -42.79
CA THR A 86 1.72 -11.99 -43.94
C THR A 86 0.94 -12.28 -45.23
N GLN A 87 0.64 -11.24 -46.02
CA GLN A 87 0.00 -11.39 -47.31
C GLN A 87 1.00 -11.16 -48.45
N LEU A 88 0.87 -11.98 -49.51
CA LEU A 88 1.59 -11.81 -50.75
C LEU A 88 0.56 -11.58 -51.85
N ILE A 89 0.58 -10.38 -52.48
CA ILE A 89 -0.36 -9.99 -53.53
C ILE A 89 0.39 -9.62 -54.80
N PRO A 90 -0.12 -10.01 -56.00
CA PRO A 90 0.45 -9.58 -57.26
C PRO A 90 0.25 -8.10 -57.49
N ILE A 91 1.22 -7.44 -58.19
CA ILE A 91 1.14 -6.04 -58.59
C ILE A 91 0.24 -5.94 -59.83
N LYS A 92 -1.04 -5.55 -59.62
CA LYS A 92 -2.03 -5.46 -60.73
C LYS A 92 -2.63 -4.05 -60.87
N GLY A 93 -2.25 -3.08 -60.07
CA GLY A 93 -2.80 -1.72 -60.08
C GLY A 93 -1.89 -0.72 -59.38
N THR A 94 -2.26 0.55 -59.37
CA THR A 94 -1.51 1.65 -58.73
C THR A 94 -2.06 2.00 -57.34
N ARG A 95 -3.30 1.58 -57.04
CA ARG A 95 -3.92 1.76 -55.71
C ARG A 95 -4.36 0.47 -55.12
N TYR A 96 -4.06 0.28 -53.80
CA TYR A 96 -4.34 -0.91 -53.04
C TYR A 96 -5.13 -0.56 -51.76
N ASN A 97 -6.13 -1.36 -51.45
CA ASN A 97 -6.80 -1.38 -50.16
C ASN A 97 -6.59 -2.77 -49.57
N ILE A 98 -5.71 -2.88 -48.59
CA ILE A 98 -5.23 -4.17 -48.05
C ILE A 98 -5.78 -4.33 -46.65
N LYS A 99 -6.51 -5.45 -46.45
CA LYS A 99 -7.07 -5.80 -45.14
C LYS A 99 -6.28 -6.98 -44.56
N LEU A 100 -5.53 -6.73 -43.48
CA LEU A 100 -4.78 -7.78 -42.82
C LEU A 100 -5.68 -8.51 -41.81
N LYS A 101 -5.58 -9.84 -41.82
CA LYS A 101 -6.26 -10.67 -40.81
C LYS A 101 -5.29 -10.87 -39.65
N SER A 102 -5.75 -10.55 -38.42
CA SER A 102 -5.00 -10.83 -37.22
C SER A 102 -4.76 -12.33 -37.08
N ASN A 103 -3.50 -12.74 -36.82
CA ASN A 103 -3.18 -14.11 -36.45
C ASN A 103 -3.64 -14.48 -35.02
N LEU A 104 -4.24 -13.53 -34.32
CA LEU A 104 -4.77 -13.69 -32.97
C LEU A 104 -6.22 -14.21 -32.97
N GLN A 105 -6.59 -15.16 -33.84
CA GLN A 105 -7.47 -16.21 -33.34
C GLN A 105 -6.61 -17.19 -32.55
N LEU A 106 -6.15 -16.78 -31.39
CA LEU A 106 -5.85 -17.69 -30.32
C LEU A 106 -7.13 -18.47 -30.04
N LYS A 107 -7.25 -19.70 -30.52
CA LYS A 107 -7.84 -20.74 -29.70
C LYS A 107 -7.27 -20.48 -28.31
N GLU A 108 -8.12 -20.32 -27.33
CA GLU A 108 -7.76 -20.29 -25.95
C GLU A 108 -6.99 -21.58 -25.66
N VAL A 109 -5.70 -21.57 -25.98
CA VAL A 109 -4.74 -22.50 -25.42
C VAL A 109 -4.65 -21.98 -24.01
N VAL A 110 -5.42 -22.57 -23.11
CA VAL A 110 -5.15 -22.52 -21.68
C VAL A 110 -3.77 -23.18 -21.52
N VAL A 111 -2.72 -22.41 -21.79
CA VAL A 111 -1.40 -22.69 -21.28
C VAL A 111 -1.61 -22.52 -19.78
N LYS A 112 -1.79 -23.63 -19.07
CA LYS A 112 -1.62 -23.66 -17.62
C LYS A 112 -0.16 -23.25 -17.38
N GLN A 113 0.05 -21.93 -17.36
CA GLN A 113 1.33 -21.35 -17.01
C GLN A 113 1.65 -21.87 -15.62
N LYS A 114 2.70 -22.66 -15.46
CA LYS A 114 3.10 -23.17 -14.15
C LYS A 114 3.25 -21.94 -13.26
N ARG A 115 2.38 -21.80 -12.27
CA ARG A 115 2.41 -20.68 -11.35
C ARG A 115 3.76 -20.73 -10.64
N VAL A 116 4.48 -19.61 -10.66
CA VAL A 116 5.80 -19.48 -10.05
C VAL A 116 5.69 -18.52 -8.88
N ILE A 117 6.14 -18.96 -7.72
CA ILE A 117 6.15 -18.18 -6.48
C ILE A 117 7.58 -17.78 -6.15
N GLN A 118 7.78 -16.57 -5.68
CA GLN A 118 9.07 -16.14 -5.13
C GLN A 118 9.21 -16.72 -3.72
N SER A 119 10.07 -17.70 -3.56
CA SER A 119 10.39 -18.28 -2.26
C SER A 119 11.88 -18.21 -2.02
N SER A 120 12.29 -17.69 -0.88
CA SER A 120 13.70 -17.49 -0.52
C SER A 120 14.52 -16.77 -1.62
N GLY A 121 13.88 -15.89 -2.41
CA GLY A 121 14.49 -15.13 -3.50
C GLY A 121 14.62 -15.88 -4.83
N LEU A 122 14.19 -17.11 -4.88
CA LEU A 122 14.19 -17.95 -6.06
C LEU A 122 12.78 -18.05 -6.64
N ALA A 123 12.67 -18.06 -7.96
CA ALA A 123 11.42 -18.24 -8.70
C ALA A 123 11.13 -19.74 -8.82
N ILE A 124 10.37 -20.28 -7.86
CA ILE A 124 10.13 -21.73 -7.70
C ILE A 124 8.73 -22.06 -8.22
N PRO A 125 8.52 -23.18 -8.95
CA PRO A 125 7.19 -23.66 -9.31
C PRO A 125 6.33 -23.88 -8.04
N GLU A 126 5.07 -23.45 -8.04
CA GLU A 126 4.16 -23.56 -6.88
C GLU A 126 4.13 -24.96 -6.26
N ARG A 127 4.20 -25.99 -7.09
CA ARG A 127 4.23 -27.38 -6.65
C ARG A 127 5.48 -27.76 -5.84
N GLU A 128 6.56 -27.00 -5.98
CA GLU A 128 7.84 -27.25 -5.32
C GLU A 128 8.07 -26.33 -4.11
N VAL A 129 7.15 -25.42 -3.82
CA VAL A 129 7.26 -24.50 -2.68
C VAL A 129 7.11 -25.27 -1.37
N SER A 130 8.16 -25.23 -0.55
CA SER A 130 8.26 -25.95 0.72
C SER A 130 7.75 -25.16 1.93
N VAL A 131 7.47 -23.87 1.75
CA VAL A 131 7.11 -22.93 2.83
C VAL A 131 5.60 -22.70 2.93
N ALA A 132 5.11 -22.32 4.13
CA ALA A 132 3.73 -21.94 4.32
C ALA A 132 3.43 -20.59 3.66
N HIS A 133 2.56 -20.59 2.67
CA HIS A 133 2.14 -19.38 1.96
C HIS A 133 0.65 -19.47 1.59
N GLN A 134 0.06 -18.32 1.33
CA GLN A 134 -1.28 -18.21 0.77
C GLN A 134 -1.28 -17.09 -0.27
N THR A 135 -1.80 -17.37 -1.46
CA THR A 135 -1.87 -16.38 -2.54
C THR A 135 -3.32 -16.08 -2.88
N ILE A 136 -3.64 -14.80 -3.02
CA ILE A 136 -4.93 -14.25 -3.45
C ILE A 136 -4.69 -13.60 -4.81
N ASP A 137 -5.48 -13.98 -5.81
CA ASP A 137 -5.42 -13.39 -7.14
C ASP A 137 -6.31 -12.14 -7.24
N ALA A 138 -5.95 -11.22 -8.14
CA ALA A 138 -6.72 -9.99 -8.38
C ALA A 138 -8.20 -10.26 -8.65
N LYS A 139 -8.54 -11.39 -9.28
CA LYS A 139 -9.93 -11.78 -9.58
C LYS A 139 -10.80 -11.98 -8.34
N GLU A 140 -10.21 -12.26 -7.18
CA GLU A 140 -10.94 -12.49 -5.93
C GLU A 140 -11.45 -11.18 -5.30
N PHE A 141 -10.87 -10.05 -5.66
CA PHE A 141 -11.28 -8.73 -5.18
C PHE A 141 -11.62 -7.76 -6.32
N GLU A 142 -11.59 -8.21 -7.59
CA GLU A 142 -12.03 -7.42 -8.73
C GLU A 142 -13.53 -7.08 -8.60
N GLY A 143 -13.87 -5.80 -8.75
CA GLY A 143 -15.24 -5.31 -8.58
C GLY A 143 -15.64 -5.00 -7.14
N LEU A 144 -14.78 -5.23 -6.16
CA LEU A 144 -14.97 -4.71 -4.81
C LEU A 144 -14.51 -3.25 -4.73
N SER A 145 -15.25 -2.44 -4.01
CA SER A 145 -14.90 -1.03 -3.80
C SER A 145 -13.94 -0.91 -2.62
N LEU A 146 -12.69 -1.32 -2.83
CA LEU A 146 -11.65 -1.27 -1.82
C LEU A 146 -10.95 0.08 -1.82
N THR A 147 -10.71 0.63 -0.64
CA THR A 147 -9.92 1.86 -0.45
C THR A 147 -8.43 1.54 -0.30
N SER A 148 -8.14 0.33 0.22
CA SER A 148 -6.80 -0.11 0.54
C SER A 148 -6.61 -1.62 0.31
N ILE A 149 -5.36 -2.07 0.32
CA ILE A 149 -5.00 -3.49 0.13
C ILE A 149 -5.35 -4.34 1.35
N ASP A 150 -5.25 -3.77 2.53
CA ASP A 150 -5.58 -4.41 3.80
C ASP A 150 -7.05 -4.82 3.85
N GLU A 151 -7.97 -4.00 3.34
CA GLU A 151 -9.38 -4.39 3.15
C GLU A 151 -9.52 -5.64 2.25
N ALA A 152 -8.68 -5.73 1.21
CA ALA A 152 -8.67 -6.90 0.33
C ALA A 152 -8.20 -8.18 1.03
N LEU A 153 -7.41 -8.07 2.08
CA LEU A 153 -6.83 -9.21 2.83
C LEU A 153 -7.69 -9.62 4.03
N GLN A 154 -8.51 -8.72 4.57
CA GLN A 154 -9.29 -8.97 5.78
C GLN A 154 -10.23 -10.16 5.62
N GLY A 155 -10.14 -11.12 6.56
CA GLY A 155 -10.96 -12.33 6.57
C GLY A 155 -10.64 -13.37 5.47
N ARG A 156 -9.61 -13.14 4.63
CA ARG A 156 -9.26 -14.03 3.51
C ARG A 156 -7.99 -14.83 3.73
N VAL A 157 -7.14 -14.44 4.68
CA VAL A 157 -5.88 -15.11 4.97
C VAL A 157 -5.92 -15.73 6.35
N ALA A 158 -5.82 -17.06 6.42
CA ALA A 158 -5.76 -17.77 7.69
C ALA A 158 -4.54 -17.32 8.52
N GLY A 159 -4.75 -16.99 9.82
CA GLY A 159 -3.70 -16.53 10.74
C GLY A 159 -3.30 -15.06 10.59
N LEU A 160 -3.89 -14.30 9.65
CA LEU A 160 -3.72 -12.86 9.50
C LEU A 160 -4.91 -12.15 10.15
N ASP A 161 -4.65 -11.42 11.21
CA ASP A 161 -5.59 -10.55 11.89
C ASP A 161 -5.38 -9.11 11.42
N ILE A 162 -6.45 -8.46 10.98
CA ILE A 162 -6.44 -7.07 10.48
C ILE A 162 -7.51 -6.30 11.24
N VAL A 163 -7.07 -5.29 11.97
CA VAL A 163 -7.92 -4.40 12.75
C VAL A 163 -7.77 -2.98 12.23
N PHE A 164 -8.87 -2.35 11.87
CA PHE A 164 -8.90 -0.92 11.58
C PHE A 164 -8.68 -0.14 12.87
N ASN A 165 -7.72 0.77 12.87
CA ASN A 165 -7.36 1.55 14.04
C ASN A 165 -8.41 2.64 14.34
N SER A 166 -8.96 3.26 13.28
CA SER A 166 -10.09 4.18 13.37
C SER A 166 -10.95 4.13 12.09
N GLY A 167 -12.05 4.88 12.08
CA GLY A 167 -12.88 5.13 10.89
C GLY A 167 -12.49 6.41 10.14
N ASP A 168 -11.44 7.11 10.55
CA ASP A 168 -10.98 8.33 9.90
C ASP A 168 -10.42 8.08 8.50
N LEU A 169 -10.55 9.07 7.63
CA LEU A 169 -10.06 8.98 6.26
C LEU A 169 -8.53 8.86 6.24
N GLY A 170 -8.04 7.88 5.50
CA GLY A 170 -6.60 7.62 5.43
C GLY A 170 -6.00 6.96 6.68
N ALA A 171 -6.81 6.58 7.67
CA ALA A 171 -6.36 5.80 8.80
C ALA A 171 -5.85 4.43 8.34
N GLY A 172 -4.79 3.96 8.97
CA GLY A 172 -4.21 2.67 8.68
C GLY A 172 -4.84 1.53 9.46
N THR A 173 -4.43 0.32 9.13
CA THR A 173 -4.80 -0.90 9.85
C THR A 173 -3.63 -1.46 10.63
N THR A 174 -3.92 -2.11 11.75
CA THR A 174 -2.94 -2.94 12.45
C THR A 174 -3.07 -4.37 11.96
N MET A 175 -2.00 -4.89 11.37
CA MET A 175 -1.95 -6.26 10.89
C MET A 175 -1.08 -7.12 11.81
N ARG A 176 -1.53 -8.31 12.14
CA ARG A 176 -0.76 -9.29 12.92
C ARG A 176 -0.86 -10.66 12.28
N LEU A 177 0.28 -11.28 12.04
CA LEU A 177 0.34 -12.62 11.50
C LEU A 177 0.80 -13.60 12.59
N ARG A 178 -0.07 -14.59 12.92
CA ARG A 178 0.20 -15.60 13.96
C ARG A 178 0.41 -15.03 15.37
N GLY A 179 -0.26 -13.89 15.66
CA GLY A 179 -0.26 -13.25 16.96
C GLY A 179 0.87 -12.24 17.19
N VAL A 180 0.97 -11.74 18.42
CA VAL A 180 1.98 -10.76 18.83
C VAL A 180 3.34 -11.44 18.97
N SER A 181 4.38 -10.86 18.41
CA SER A 181 5.74 -11.44 18.37
C SER A 181 6.80 -10.66 19.15
N SER A 182 6.51 -9.41 19.50
CA SER A 182 7.36 -8.53 20.31
C SER A 182 6.51 -7.66 21.22
N ILE A 183 7.08 -7.09 22.27
CA ILE A 183 6.39 -6.19 23.21
C ILE A 183 6.58 -4.73 22.75
N ASN A 184 7.80 -4.33 22.46
CA ASN A 184 8.16 -2.97 22.06
C ASN A 184 8.77 -2.90 20.65
N GLY A 185 8.87 -4.04 19.95
CA GLY A 185 9.33 -4.11 18.57
C GLY A 185 8.15 -4.07 17.58
N ASN A 186 8.46 -3.93 16.28
CA ASN A 186 7.45 -4.04 15.23
C ASN A 186 6.81 -5.44 15.23
N THR A 187 5.48 -5.51 15.23
CA THR A 187 4.71 -6.76 15.17
C THR A 187 3.98 -6.95 13.84
N GLN A 188 4.01 -5.96 12.95
CA GLN A 188 3.35 -6.01 11.66
C GLN A 188 4.14 -6.81 10.63
N PRO A 189 3.47 -7.52 9.70
CA PRO A 189 4.14 -8.17 8.58
C PRO A 189 4.75 -7.12 7.63
N LEU A 190 5.88 -7.48 7.04
CA LEU A 190 6.55 -6.65 6.04
C LEU A 190 5.75 -6.62 4.75
N VAL A 191 5.53 -5.43 4.19
CA VAL A 191 4.93 -5.28 2.87
C VAL A 191 6.02 -5.15 1.82
N VAL A 192 5.91 -5.95 0.76
CA VAL A 192 6.86 -5.99 -0.36
C VAL A 192 6.08 -5.79 -1.66
N VAL A 193 6.42 -4.79 -2.45
CA VAL A 193 5.78 -4.51 -3.74
C VAL A 193 6.79 -4.72 -4.86
N ASP A 194 6.51 -5.66 -5.77
CA ASP A 194 7.40 -6.05 -6.88
C ASP A 194 8.84 -6.37 -6.43
N GLY A 195 8.98 -7.03 -5.27
CA GLY A 195 10.27 -7.39 -4.68
C GLY A 195 11.01 -6.24 -3.99
N ASN A 196 10.36 -5.09 -3.78
CA ASN A 196 10.87 -3.98 -3.00
C ASN A 196 10.22 -3.95 -1.64
N VAL A 197 11.02 -3.82 -0.62
CA VAL A 197 10.53 -3.57 0.72
C VAL A 197 9.87 -2.21 0.75
N PHE A 198 8.64 -2.20 1.24
CA PHE A 198 7.86 -0.98 1.45
C PHE A 198 8.21 -0.45 2.84
N GLU A 199 9.36 0.21 2.97
CA GLU A 199 9.76 0.87 4.21
C GLU A 199 9.12 2.26 4.26
N SER A 200 8.52 2.58 5.39
CA SER A 200 8.25 3.93 5.80
C SER A 200 9.41 4.40 6.65
N ASP A 201 10.11 5.41 6.20
CA ASP A 201 11.17 6.09 6.95
C ASP A 201 10.63 6.74 8.23
N TYR A 202 9.31 6.79 8.37
CA TYR A 202 8.57 7.31 9.52
C TYR A 202 8.71 6.43 10.77
N LEU A 203 9.09 5.16 10.59
CA LEU A 203 9.24 4.21 11.70
C LEU A 203 10.54 4.37 12.49
N SER A 204 11.45 5.25 12.05
CA SER A 204 12.64 5.57 12.78
C SER A 204 12.29 6.49 13.97
N GLY A 205 12.20 5.93 15.15
CA GLY A 205 11.76 6.62 16.38
C GLY A 205 10.32 6.30 16.80
N PHE A 206 9.67 5.39 16.09
CA PHE A 206 8.30 4.96 16.33
C PHE A 206 8.22 4.09 17.61
N ASP A 207 7.47 4.57 18.58
CA ASP A 207 7.08 3.78 19.75
C ASP A 207 5.73 3.11 19.48
N PHE A 208 5.71 1.79 19.31
CA PHE A 208 4.50 1.01 19.07
C PHE A 208 3.46 1.08 20.20
N ALA A 209 3.85 1.52 21.38
CA ALA A 209 2.94 1.72 22.50
C ALA A 209 2.17 3.05 22.41
N SER A 210 2.71 4.02 21.66
CA SER A 210 2.14 5.37 21.48
C SER A 210 1.88 5.74 20.01
N ALA A 211 1.94 4.76 19.11
CA ALA A 211 1.75 4.97 17.67
C ALA A 211 0.39 5.55 17.34
N THR A 212 0.37 6.64 16.60
CA THR A 212 -0.86 7.22 16.05
C THR A 212 -1.33 6.42 14.84
N GLU A 213 -2.63 6.45 14.56
CA GLU A 213 -3.31 5.74 13.48
C GLU A 213 -2.74 6.05 12.09
N GLU A 214 -2.17 7.24 11.93
CA GLU A 214 -1.63 7.78 10.68
C GLU A 214 -0.38 7.05 10.19
N GLN A 215 0.33 6.41 11.09
CA GLN A 215 1.61 5.75 10.79
C GLN A 215 1.45 4.39 10.10
N TYR A 216 0.22 3.85 10.04
CA TYR A 216 -0.09 2.55 9.44
C TYR A 216 -0.68 2.62 8.02
N SER A 217 -0.89 3.82 7.47
CA SER A 217 -1.55 4.03 6.16
C SER A 217 -0.71 3.66 4.93
N GLU A 218 0.38 2.91 5.10
CA GLU A 218 1.35 2.65 4.02
C GLU A 218 0.81 1.86 2.84
N LEU A 219 -0.09 0.92 3.10
CA LEU A 219 -0.70 0.10 2.06
C LEU A 219 -1.65 0.89 1.14
N LEU A 220 -2.12 2.05 1.59
CA LEU A 220 -2.95 2.95 0.79
C LEU A 220 -2.24 3.51 -0.46
N ASN A 221 -0.90 3.44 -0.50
CA ASN A 221 -0.11 4.01 -1.59
C ASN A 221 0.01 3.12 -2.84
N VAL A 222 -0.57 1.93 -2.82
CA VAL A 222 -0.67 1.06 -4.00
C VAL A 222 -2.14 0.94 -4.39
N ASN A 223 -2.48 1.42 -5.59
CA ASN A 223 -3.86 1.30 -6.04
C ASN A 223 -4.25 -0.18 -6.19
N PRO A 224 -5.34 -0.66 -5.54
CA PRO A 224 -5.79 -2.05 -5.65
C PRO A 224 -6.00 -2.52 -7.09
N ASP A 225 -6.39 -1.62 -8.00
CA ASP A 225 -6.60 -1.93 -9.42
C ASP A 225 -5.30 -2.25 -10.19
N ASP A 226 -4.14 -1.86 -9.65
CA ASP A 226 -2.82 -2.22 -10.20
C ASP A 226 -2.31 -3.59 -9.73
N ILE A 227 -2.97 -4.25 -8.80
CA ILE A 227 -2.51 -5.51 -8.23
C ILE A 227 -2.83 -6.68 -9.16
N ALA A 228 -1.85 -7.56 -9.34
CA ALA A 228 -2.02 -8.83 -10.04
C ALA A 228 -2.26 -9.99 -9.06
N SER A 229 -1.52 -10.04 -7.96
CA SER A 229 -1.68 -11.03 -6.89
C SER A 229 -1.03 -10.55 -5.59
N ILE A 230 -1.52 -11.08 -4.48
CA ILE A 230 -0.95 -10.88 -3.14
C ILE A 230 -0.58 -12.25 -2.59
N THR A 231 0.67 -12.42 -2.15
CA THR A 231 1.14 -13.66 -1.53
C THR A 231 1.58 -13.36 -0.09
N VAL A 232 1.02 -14.08 0.87
CA VAL A 232 1.40 -13.96 2.28
C VAL A 232 2.32 -15.12 2.64
N LEU A 233 3.57 -14.81 2.99
CA LEU A 233 4.58 -15.75 3.48
C LEU A 233 4.53 -15.77 5.00
N LYS A 234 4.28 -16.96 5.58
CA LYS A 234 3.89 -17.07 7.00
C LYS A 234 4.98 -17.61 7.92
N ASP A 235 6.01 -18.27 7.40
CA ASP A 235 7.05 -18.90 8.20
C ASP A 235 8.45 -18.30 7.95
N ALA A 236 9.38 -18.54 8.90
CA ALA A 236 10.72 -18.00 8.82
C ALA A 236 11.52 -18.52 7.63
N ALA A 237 11.23 -19.74 7.14
CA ALA A 237 11.91 -20.28 5.97
C ALA A 237 11.51 -19.51 4.70
N GLY A 238 10.23 -19.15 4.55
CA GLY A 238 9.74 -18.36 3.42
C GLY A 238 10.17 -16.90 3.47
N THR A 239 10.30 -16.34 4.67
CA THR A 239 10.66 -14.92 4.87
C THR A 239 12.16 -14.66 5.02
N ALA A 240 12.98 -15.70 5.02
CA ALA A 240 14.43 -15.61 5.27
C ALA A 240 15.16 -14.65 4.34
N ILE A 241 14.73 -14.50 3.08
CA ILE A 241 15.33 -13.52 2.15
C ILE A 241 15.15 -12.06 2.64
N TYR A 242 14.05 -11.78 3.35
CA TYR A 242 13.77 -10.45 3.91
C TYR A 242 14.41 -10.27 5.30
N GLY A 243 14.99 -11.35 5.86
CA GLY A 243 15.75 -11.36 7.11
C GLY A 243 15.03 -10.70 8.26
N SER A 244 15.72 -9.75 8.91
CA SER A 244 15.21 -9.04 10.08
C SER A 244 13.92 -8.25 9.84
N GLN A 245 13.70 -7.81 8.62
CA GLN A 245 12.48 -7.08 8.27
C GLN A 245 11.27 -8.01 8.11
N GLY A 246 11.50 -9.25 7.66
CA GLY A 246 10.46 -10.28 7.47
C GLY A 246 10.13 -11.12 8.71
N ALA A 247 10.58 -10.73 9.90
CA ALA A 247 10.41 -11.51 11.14
C ALA A 247 8.94 -11.78 11.49
N ASN A 248 8.01 -10.91 11.13
CA ASN A 248 6.58 -11.00 11.42
C ASN A 248 5.75 -11.53 10.25
N GLY A 249 6.39 -12.13 9.24
CA GLY A 249 5.78 -12.52 7.99
C GLY A 249 5.94 -11.45 6.91
N VAL A 250 5.60 -11.83 5.68
CA VAL A 250 5.73 -10.95 4.51
C VAL A 250 4.47 -11.00 3.66
N ILE A 251 3.96 -9.83 3.29
CA ILE A 251 2.88 -9.64 2.32
C ILE A 251 3.54 -9.17 1.02
N GLU A 252 3.70 -10.08 0.07
CA GLU A 252 4.28 -9.80 -1.24
C GLU A 252 3.18 -9.44 -2.23
N ILE A 253 3.22 -8.24 -2.76
CA ILE A 253 2.28 -7.70 -3.74
C ILE A 253 2.98 -7.69 -5.10
N LYS A 254 2.40 -8.38 -6.07
CA LYS A 254 2.79 -8.30 -7.47
C LYS A 254 1.82 -7.41 -8.21
N THR A 255 2.36 -6.45 -8.97
CA THR A 255 1.54 -5.53 -9.73
C THR A 255 1.41 -5.97 -11.19
N LYS A 256 0.31 -5.52 -11.83
CA LYS A 256 0.07 -5.73 -13.26
C LYS A 256 1.15 -5.04 -14.08
N ARG A 257 1.69 -5.71 -15.10
CA ARG A 257 2.70 -5.18 -16.02
C ARG A 257 2.16 -5.06 -17.43
N GLY A 258 2.86 -4.30 -18.27
CA GLY A 258 2.58 -4.23 -19.70
C GLY A 258 2.81 -5.57 -20.38
N VAL A 259 1.96 -5.89 -21.33
CA VAL A 259 2.11 -7.06 -22.18
C VAL A 259 2.35 -6.63 -23.63
N ARG A 260 3.09 -7.44 -24.38
CA ARG A 260 3.29 -7.20 -25.81
C ARG A 260 1.95 -7.32 -26.53
N GLY A 261 1.63 -6.35 -27.37
CA GLY A 261 0.37 -6.31 -28.10
C GLY A 261 -0.09 -4.89 -28.39
N LYS A 262 -1.27 -4.76 -28.99
CA LYS A 262 -1.89 -3.45 -29.25
C LYS A 262 -2.09 -2.68 -27.96
N THR A 263 -1.92 -1.38 -28.02
CA THR A 263 -2.20 -0.48 -26.90
C THR A 263 -3.66 -0.54 -26.53
N LYS A 264 -3.92 -0.79 -25.23
CA LYS A 264 -5.26 -0.84 -24.64
C LYS A 264 -5.38 0.28 -23.61
N VAL A 265 -6.44 1.07 -23.74
CA VAL A 265 -6.86 2.06 -22.74
C VAL A 265 -8.03 1.47 -21.98
N THR A 266 -8.00 1.57 -20.66
CA THR A 266 -9.13 1.16 -19.81
C THR A 266 -9.40 2.30 -18.83
N TYR A 267 -10.66 2.65 -18.67
CA TYR A 267 -11.15 3.56 -17.66
C TYR A 267 -12.15 2.83 -16.78
N SER A 268 -12.01 2.97 -15.47
CA SER A 268 -12.97 2.49 -14.49
C SER A 268 -13.39 3.61 -13.56
N TYR A 269 -14.65 3.59 -13.18
CA TYR A 269 -15.25 4.48 -12.20
C TYR A 269 -16.00 3.65 -11.17
N ALA A 270 -15.80 3.97 -9.90
CA ALA A 270 -16.56 3.38 -8.80
C ALA A 270 -17.03 4.49 -7.86
N ALA A 271 -18.27 4.37 -7.39
CA ALA A 271 -18.82 5.23 -6.35
C ALA A 271 -19.31 4.37 -5.20
N THR A 272 -18.93 4.73 -3.97
CA THR A 272 -19.28 4.00 -2.75
C THR A 272 -19.87 4.96 -1.73
N MET A 273 -20.99 4.56 -1.13
CA MET A 273 -21.60 5.26 0.00
C MET A 273 -21.22 4.56 1.29
N THR A 274 -20.80 5.34 2.29
CA THR A 274 -20.43 4.84 3.61
C THR A 274 -21.34 5.48 4.65
N TYR A 275 -21.87 4.65 5.54
CA TYR A 275 -22.73 5.08 6.63
C TYR A 275 -22.07 4.84 7.97
N GLN A 276 -22.29 5.76 8.91
CA GLN A 276 -21.89 5.55 10.29
C GLN A 276 -22.66 4.37 10.88
N PRO A 277 -22.03 3.41 11.55
CA PRO A 277 -22.73 2.36 12.28
C PRO A 277 -23.66 2.96 13.33
N LYS A 278 -24.78 2.30 13.58
CA LYS A 278 -25.71 2.74 14.64
C LYS A 278 -24.99 2.68 15.99
N GLY A 279 -24.81 3.84 16.61
CA GLY A 279 -24.18 4.00 17.92
C GLY A 279 -25.04 3.56 19.10
N MET A 280 -24.55 3.80 20.30
CA MET A 280 -25.33 3.61 21.54
C MET A 280 -26.49 4.61 21.57
N ARG A 281 -27.64 4.16 22.11
CA ARG A 281 -28.76 5.03 22.34
C ARG A 281 -28.44 6.00 23.48
N MET A 282 -28.43 7.29 23.18
CA MET A 282 -28.24 8.35 24.19
C MET A 282 -29.56 8.86 24.72
N LEU A 283 -29.52 9.55 25.89
CA LEU A 283 -30.65 10.30 26.40
C LEU A 283 -30.85 11.56 25.56
N ASN A 284 -32.08 11.98 25.40
CA ASN A 284 -32.37 13.32 24.89
C ASN A 284 -32.19 14.37 25.99
N GLY A 285 -32.29 15.66 25.65
CA GLY A 285 -32.08 16.78 26.60
C GLY A 285 -32.98 16.73 27.83
N ASP A 286 -34.29 16.44 27.65
CA ASP A 286 -35.26 16.36 28.75
C ASP A 286 -34.95 15.20 29.69
N GLN A 287 -34.65 14.02 29.15
CA GLN A 287 -34.29 12.83 29.94
C GLN A 287 -32.98 13.04 30.69
N TYR A 288 -32.00 13.67 30.03
CA TYR A 288 -30.70 14.00 30.65
C TYR A 288 -30.87 15.02 31.79
N THR A 289 -31.61 16.09 31.58
CA THR A 289 -31.90 17.14 32.59
C THR A 289 -32.55 16.50 33.80
N MET A 290 -33.59 15.66 33.62
CA MET A 290 -34.23 14.95 34.72
C MET A 290 -33.25 14.01 35.46
N LEU A 291 -32.48 13.22 34.76
CA LEU A 291 -31.49 12.31 35.35
C LEU A 291 -30.45 13.10 36.18
N MET A 292 -29.97 14.20 35.66
CA MET A 292 -28.94 15.00 36.33
C MET A 292 -29.47 15.67 37.58
N LYS A 293 -30.72 16.17 37.59
CA LYS A 293 -31.37 16.68 38.81
C LYS A 293 -31.44 15.63 39.91
N GLU A 294 -31.87 14.41 39.58
CA GLU A 294 -31.90 13.30 40.50
C GLU A 294 -30.49 12.91 41.00
N ALA A 295 -29.51 12.91 40.09
CA ALA A 295 -28.10 12.56 40.40
C ALA A 295 -27.47 13.57 41.41
N TYR A 296 -27.85 14.80 41.37
CA TYR A 296 -27.39 15.83 42.32
C TYR A 296 -28.19 15.83 43.62
N TYR A 297 -29.52 15.58 43.56
CA TYR A 297 -30.36 15.49 44.72
C TYR A 297 -30.04 14.30 45.63
N ASN A 298 -29.92 13.11 45.03
CA ASN A 298 -29.82 11.85 45.77
C ASN A 298 -28.65 11.75 46.77
N PRO A 299 -27.42 12.20 46.46
CA PRO A 299 -26.30 12.10 47.42
C PRO A 299 -26.48 12.98 48.66
N GLU A 300 -27.11 14.13 48.51
CA GLU A 300 -27.20 15.16 49.56
C GLU A 300 -28.59 15.28 50.12
N LEU A 301 -29.60 14.68 49.48
CA LEU A 301 -31.03 14.75 49.83
C LEU A 301 -31.49 16.21 50.08
N SER A 302 -30.99 17.11 49.20
CA SER A 302 -31.19 18.54 49.31
C SER A 302 -31.62 19.16 47.97
N ASP A 303 -32.73 19.88 47.97
CA ASP A 303 -33.21 20.61 46.79
C ASP A 303 -32.18 21.66 46.33
N ALA A 304 -31.44 22.27 47.25
CA ALA A 304 -30.40 23.23 46.93
C ALA A 304 -29.23 22.60 46.15
N ALA A 305 -28.95 21.33 46.35
CA ALA A 305 -27.91 20.60 45.58
C ALA A 305 -28.36 20.30 44.16
N SER A 306 -29.69 20.21 43.91
CA SER A 306 -30.26 19.96 42.57
C SER A 306 -30.69 21.27 41.88
N ASP A 307 -30.54 22.43 42.54
CA ASP A 307 -30.88 23.75 41.98
C ASP A 307 -29.72 24.29 41.13
N ILE A 308 -29.56 23.70 39.95
CA ILE A 308 -28.55 24.06 38.97
C ILE A 308 -29.26 24.72 37.80
N PRO A 309 -28.96 25.99 37.46
CA PRO A 309 -29.71 26.74 36.42
C PRO A 309 -29.79 26.01 35.07
N GLU A 310 -28.73 25.32 34.67
CA GLU A 310 -28.65 24.56 33.43
C GLU A 310 -29.62 23.36 33.36
N PHE A 311 -30.26 22.99 34.48
CA PHE A 311 -31.23 21.86 34.56
C PHE A 311 -32.61 22.30 35.07
N ASN A 312 -32.84 23.58 35.40
CA ASN A 312 -34.04 24.02 36.13
C ASN A 312 -35.23 24.43 35.27
N TYR A 313 -35.08 24.53 33.97
CA TYR A 313 -36.13 25.06 33.08
C TYR A 313 -36.69 26.42 33.58
N ASP A 314 -35.82 27.26 34.13
CA ASP A 314 -36.17 28.57 34.63
C ASP A 314 -35.95 29.67 33.56
N PRO A 315 -37.04 30.25 32.98
CA PRO A 315 -36.89 31.26 31.94
C PRO A 315 -36.24 32.56 32.42
N SER A 316 -36.05 32.77 33.74
CA SER A 316 -35.28 33.90 34.24
C SER A 316 -33.77 33.74 34.17
N PHE A 317 -33.30 32.53 33.91
CA PHE A 317 -31.89 32.25 33.68
C PHE A 317 -31.45 32.83 32.33
N ALA A 318 -30.38 33.61 32.31
CA ALA A 318 -29.93 34.34 31.12
C ALA A 318 -29.58 33.41 29.95
N GLU A 319 -29.12 32.16 30.24
CA GLU A 319 -28.73 31.15 29.24
C GLU A 319 -29.84 30.11 29.03
N TYR A 320 -31.10 30.35 29.49
CA TYR A 320 -32.21 29.38 29.46
C TYR A 320 -32.40 28.75 28.08
N GLU A 321 -32.44 29.52 27.01
CA GLU A 321 -32.69 29.03 25.67
C GLU A 321 -31.58 28.08 25.23
N HIS A 322 -30.32 28.31 25.63
CA HIS A 322 -29.19 27.48 25.27
C HIS A 322 -29.20 26.12 25.97
N TYR A 323 -29.95 25.91 27.05
CA TYR A 323 -30.02 24.66 27.79
C TYR A 323 -31.43 24.00 27.75
N ASN A 324 -32.34 24.55 26.97
CA ASN A 324 -33.68 24.02 26.78
C ASN A 324 -33.85 23.35 25.42
N ASN A 325 -32.91 22.46 25.06
CA ASN A 325 -32.82 21.81 23.76
C ASN A 325 -32.82 20.30 23.89
N ASN A 326 -33.07 19.62 22.77
CA ASN A 326 -32.94 18.16 22.60
C ASN A 326 -31.97 17.88 21.45
N THR A 327 -30.71 18.16 21.66
CA THR A 327 -29.65 18.03 20.62
C THR A 327 -29.14 16.61 20.55
N ASP A 328 -29.25 15.99 19.38
CA ASP A 328 -28.52 14.78 19.06
C ASP A 328 -27.15 15.17 18.49
N TRP A 329 -26.15 15.25 19.37
CA TRP A 329 -24.79 15.62 18.99
C TRP A 329 -24.14 14.64 18.03
N VAL A 330 -24.49 13.34 18.13
CA VAL A 330 -23.94 12.32 17.23
C VAL A 330 -24.47 12.52 15.80
N ASP A 331 -25.77 12.76 15.66
CA ASP A 331 -26.38 13.07 14.36
C ASP A 331 -25.83 14.39 13.79
N ALA A 332 -25.63 15.41 14.65
CA ALA A 332 -25.09 16.72 14.24
C ALA A 332 -23.66 16.65 13.66
N VAL A 333 -22.85 15.69 14.10
CA VAL A 333 -21.45 15.52 13.61
C VAL A 333 -21.29 14.41 12.58
N THR A 334 -22.37 13.70 12.20
CA THR A 334 -22.29 12.59 11.26
C THR A 334 -23.02 12.91 9.96
N LYS A 335 -22.56 12.30 8.88
CA LYS A 335 -23.16 12.42 7.55
C LYS A 335 -22.92 11.14 6.74
N VAL A 336 -23.56 11.04 5.60
CA VAL A 336 -23.22 9.99 4.61
C VAL A 336 -21.90 10.37 3.95
N GLY A 337 -20.93 9.46 4.03
CA GLY A 337 -19.66 9.57 3.34
C GLY A 337 -19.74 9.04 1.91
N TRP A 338 -18.95 9.61 1.02
CA TRP A 338 -18.85 9.22 -0.37
C TRP A 338 -17.40 8.96 -0.75
N LEU A 339 -17.17 7.89 -1.50
CA LEU A 339 -15.91 7.64 -2.19
C LEU A 339 -16.18 7.61 -3.69
N GLN A 340 -15.46 8.42 -4.45
CA GLN A 340 -15.44 8.40 -5.91
C GLN A 340 -14.04 8.04 -6.37
N LYS A 341 -13.94 6.97 -7.16
CA LYS A 341 -12.67 6.49 -7.71
C LYS A 341 -12.68 6.60 -9.22
N HIS A 342 -11.67 7.27 -9.76
CA HIS A 342 -11.41 7.35 -11.20
C HIS A 342 -10.07 6.68 -11.49
N TYR A 343 -10.04 5.71 -12.38
CA TYR A 343 -8.82 5.00 -12.68
C TYR A 343 -8.66 4.78 -14.17
N VAL A 344 -7.54 5.21 -14.71
CA VAL A 344 -7.19 5.07 -16.13
C VAL A 344 -5.92 4.24 -16.27
N THR A 345 -5.93 3.30 -17.22
CA THR A 345 -4.72 2.56 -17.57
C THR A 345 -4.47 2.57 -19.06
N LEU A 346 -3.20 2.71 -19.41
CA LEU A 346 -2.69 2.58 -20.75
C LEU A 346 -1.64 1.47 -20.75
N SER A 347 -1.87 0.38 -21.49
CA SER A 347 -0.93 -0.75 -21.53
C SER A 347 -0.76 -1.26 -22.94
N GLY A 348 0.46 -1.68 -23.28
CA GLY A 348 0.78 -2.19 -24.60
C GLY A 348 2.26 -2.50 -24.75
N GLY A 349 2.70 -2.82 -25.96
CA GLY A 349 4.09 -3.05 -26.22
C GLY A 349 4.38 -3.72 -27.56
N GLY A 350 5.60 -3.54 -28.02
CA GLY A 350 6.14 -4.18 -29.22
C GLY A 350 7.22 -5.22 -28.89
N GLU A 351 8.09 -5.50 -29.86
CA GLU A 351 9.17 -6.48 -29.69
C GLU A 351 10.20 -6.04 -28.64
N LYS A 352 10.53 -4.74 -28.62
CA LYS A 352 11.61 -4.19 -27.78
C LYS A 352 11.14 -3.54 -26.47
N ALA A 353 9.84 -3.26 -26.33
CA ALA A 353 9.34 -2.60 -25.14
C ALA A 353 7.93 -3.07 -24.80
N ALA A 354 7.64 -3.21 -23.51
CA ALA A 354 6.29 -3.35 -22.98
C ALA A 354 6.11 -2.30 -21.88
N PHE A 355 4.94 -1.67 -21.84
CA PHE A 355 4.67 -0.61 -20.89
C PHE A 355 3.26 -0.73 -20.30
N ARG A 356 3.14 -0.23 -19.09
CA ARG A 356 1.86 0.04 -18.42
C ARG A 356 1.97 1.37 -17.69
N ILE A 357 1.05 2.25 -17.98
CA ILE A 357 0.89 3.54 -17.29
C ILE A 357 -0.48 3.51 -16.66
N SER A 358 -0.56 3.84 -15.37
CA SER A 358 -1.83 4.00 -14.68
C SER A 358 -1.88 5.32 -13.94
N ALA A 359 -3.07 5.90 -13.84
CA ALA A 359 -3.37 7.09 -13.07
C ALA A 359 -4.69 6.87 -12.34
N GLY A 360 -4.70 7.12 -11.04
CA GLY A 360 -5.86 7.02 -10.17
C GLY A 360 -6.11 8.35 -9.47
N TYR A 361 -7.37 8.74 -9.33
CA TYR A 361 -7.84 9.82 -8.50
C TYR A 361 -8.97 9.31 -7.64
N ASP A 362 -8.81 9.42 -6.33
CA ASP A 362 -9.80 9.06 -5.34
C ASP A 362 -10.18 10.33 -4.57
N HIS A 363 -11.47 10.64 -4.56
CA HIS A 363 -12.07 11.69 -3.73
C HIS A 363 -12.98 11.04 -2.71
N GLN A 364 -12.71 11.25 -1.43
CA GLN A 364 -13.44 10.63 -0.33
C GLN A 364 -13.86 11.67 0.70
N THR A 365 -15.16 11.66 1.07
CA THR A 365 -15.67 12.41 2.21
C THR A 365 -15.95 11.45 3.37
N GLY A 366 -15.67 11.90 4.60
CA GLY A 366 -15.88 11.10 5.80
C GLY A 366 -17.34 10.93 6.18
N THR A 367 -17.60 9.96 7.07
CA THR A 367 -18.91 9.83 7.76
C THR A 367 -19.04 10.81 8.93
N VAL A 368 -17.95 11.46 9.30
CA VAL A 368 -17.92 12.62 10.20
C VAL A 368 -17.82 13.88 9.35
N ILE A 369 -18.47 14.97 9.80
CA ILE A 369 -18.46 16.25 9.07
C ILE A 369 -17.03 16.81 8.93
N ALA A 370 -16.80 17.66 7.91
CA ALA A 370 -15.54 18.36 7.62
C ALA A 370 -14.32 17.44 7.40
N GLN A 371 -14.53 16.15 7.11
CA GLN A 371 -13.44 15.26 6.68
C GLN A 371 -13.48 15.08 5.16
N GLU A 372 -12.32 15.23 4.53
CA GLU A 372 -12.13 15.05 3.08
C GLU A 372 -10.72 14.53 2.77
N LEU A 373 -10.62 13.63 1.82
CA LEU A 373 -9.37 13.05 1.37
C LEU A 373 -9.33 13.01 -0.15
N ASP A 374 -8.38 13.72 -0.72
CA ASP A 374 -8.03 13.66 -2.13
C ASP A 374 -6.71 12.92 -2.32
N ARG A 375 -6.72 11.89 -3.16
CA ARG A 375 -5.52 11.12 -3.46
C ARG A 375 -5.33 10.94 -4.95
N PHE A 376 -4.18 11.35 -5.43
CA PHE A 376 -3.72 11.11 -6.79
C PHE A 376 -2.56 10.12 -6.79
N THR A 377 -2.69 9.05 -7.58
CA THR A 377 -1.66 8.04 -7.76
C THR A 377 -1.29 7.90 -9.22
N THR A 378 -0.01 7.79 -9.52
CA THR A 378 0.47 7.49 -10.88
C THR A 378 1.53 6.41 -10.80
N ARG A 379 1.47 5.48 -11.75
CA ARG A 379 2.48 4.45 -11.90
C ARG A 379 2.86 4.30 -13.37
N VAL A 380 4.16 4.27 -13.63
CA VAL A 380 4.75 3.98 -14.92
C VAL A 380 5.63 2.74 -14.78
N ALA A 381 5.34 1.70 -15.50
CA ALA A 381 6.16 0.48 -15.58
C ALA A 381 6.58 0.27 -17.04
N LEU A 382 7.89 0.27 -17.27
CA LEU A 382 8.51 0.08 -18.59
C LEU A 382 9.48 -1.10 -18.53
N ASP A 383 9.27 -2.07 -19.38
CA ASP A 383 10.19 -3.19 -19.65
C ASP A 383 10.82 -2.98 -21.02
N TYR A 384 12.14 -2.72 -21.07
CA TYR A 384 12.87 -2.49 -22.32
C TYR A 384 13.87 -3.61 -22.57
N PHE A 385 13.70 -4.31 -23.68
CA PHE A 385 14.54 -5.42 -24.11
C PHE A 385 15.64 -4.91 -25.03
N VAL A 386 16.82 -4.63 -24.47
CA VAL A 386 17.99 -4.16 -25.21
C VAL A 386 18.47 -5.22 -26.19
N SER A 387 18.50 -6.47 -25.70
CA SER A 387 18.84 -7.70 -26.47
C SER A 387 18.20 -8.89 -25.79
N ASP A 388 18.37 -10.10 -26.36
CA ASP A 388 17.90 -11.35 -25.73
C ASP A 388 18.57 -11.61 -24.37
N ARG A 389 19.71 -10.98 -24.09
CA ARG A 389 20.45 -11.12 -22.84
C ARG A 389 20.22 -10.01 -21.84
N ILE A 390 19.84 -8.81 -22.30
CA ILE A 390 19.79 -7.62 -21.46
C ILE A 390 18.37 -7.03 -21.49
N LYS A 391 17.77 -6.93 -20.31
CA LYS A 391 16.49 -6.25 -20.09
C LYS A 391 16.68 -5.16 -19.05
N ILE A 392 16.17 -3.98 -19.33
CA ILE A 392 16.09 -2.85 -18.39
C ILE A 392 14.63 -2.72 -17.97
N VAL A 393 14.40 -2.63 -16.67
CA VAL A 393 13.08 -2.38 -16.08
C VAL A 393 13.14 -1.05 -15.35
N THR A 394 12.18 -0.19 -15.65
CA THR A 394 12.03 1.09 -14.95
C THR A 394 10.62 1.14 -14.38
N ASN A 395 10.51 1.39 -13.09
CA ASN A 395 9.25 1.66 -12.42
C ASN A 395 9.32 3.06 -11.81
N PHE A 396 8.23 3.80 -11.91
CA PHE A 396 8.07 5.09 -11.25
C PHE A 396 6.69 5.10 -10.61
N ASN A 397 6.65 5.32 -9.30
CA ASN A 397 5.40 5.48 -8.56
C ASN A 397 5.41 6.86 -7.91
N LEU A 398 4.30 7.58 -8.05
CA LEU A 398 4.03 8.85 -7.41
C LEU A 398 2.69 8.77 -6.69
N THR A 399 2.67 9.21 -5.44
CA THR A 399 1.45 9.45 -4.68
C THR A 399 1.47 10.87 -4.14
N TYR A 400 0.41 11.59 -4.42
CA TYR A 400 0.06 12.85 -3.80
C TYR A 400 -1.23 12.64 -3.03
N GLN A 401 -1.27 13.09 -1.79
CA GLN A 401 -2.45 13.01 -0.95
C GLN A 401 -2.63 14.34 -0.22
N ASP A 402 -3.86 14.79 -0.19
CA ASP A 402 -4.32 15.92 0.61
C ASP A 402 -5.46 15.44 1.50
N ASN A 403 -5.29 15.55 2.82
CA ASN A 403 -6.20 14.98 3.81
C ASN A 403 -6.59 16.05 4.82
N GLN A 404 -7.83 16.51 4.70
CA GLN A 404 -8.45 17.39 5.69
C GLN A 404 -9.07 16.52 6.79
N LYS A 405 -8.48 16.58 7.97
CA LYS A 405 -8.88 15.84 9.16
C LYS A 405 -9.60 16.72 10.15
N ASN A 406 -10.37 16.13 11.03
CA ASN A 406 -10.86 16.88 12.19
C ASN A 406 -9.70 17.22 13.14
N TYR A 407 -9.79 18.35 13.82
CA TYR A 407 -8.76 18.78 14.79
C TYR A 407 -8.66 17.83 15.98
N SER A 408 -9.79 17.25 16.40
CA SER A 408 -9.91 16.26 17.47
C SER A 408 -11.00 15.24 17.14
N ASP A 409 -11.13 14.19 17.93
CA ASP A 409 -12.17 13.17 17.82
C ASP A 409 -13.56 13.76 18.15
N LEU A 410 -14.29 14.18 17.11
CA LEU A 410 -15.61 14.79 17.23
C LEU A 410 -16.67 13.84 17.78
N LEU A 411 -16.59 12.53 17.46
CA LEU A 411 -17.53 11.54 17.98
C LEU A 411 -17.37 11.35 19.49
N ASN A 412 -16.14 11.29 19.98
CA ASN A 412 -15.87 11.21 21.41
C ASN A 412 -16.45 12.44 22.16
N ILE A 413 -16.26 13.64 21.57
CA ILE A 413 -16.84 14.87 22.11
C ILE A 413 -18.38 14.80 22.09
N ALA A 414 -18.98 14.40 20.97
CA ALA A 414 -20.43 14.31 20.80
C ALA A 414 -21.09 13.36 21.80
N TYR A 415 -20.51 12.19 22.07
CA TYR A 415 -21.01 11.25 23.07
C TYR A 415 -20.96 11.78 24.52
N ARG A 416 -20.10 12.75 24.80
CA ARG A 416 -19.87 13.29 26.13
C ARG A 416 -20.55 14.64 26.35
N LYS A 417 -20.95 15.32 25.28
CA LYS A 417 -21.60 16.66 25.34
C LYS A 417 -23.02 16.54 25.86
N MET A 418 -23.44 17.52 26.66
CA MET A 418 -24.77 17.58 27.23
C MET A 418 -25.84 17.74 26.14
N PRO A 419 -26.84 16.82 26.04
CA PRO A 419 -27.86 16.88 24.98
C PRO A 419 -28.91 17.96 25.15
N ASN A 420 -28.98 18.62 26.30
CA ASN A 420 -29.86 19.78 26.52
C ASN A 420 -29.25 21.09 26.03
N MET A 421 -27.99 21.10 25.54
CA MET A 421 -27.34 22.30 25.01
C MET A 421 -27.66 22.50 23.53
N SER A 422 -27.76 23.75 23.09
CA SER A 422 -27.91 24.14 21.69
C SER A 422 -26.58 24.04 20.93
N ILE A 423 -26.65 23.86 19.61
CA ILE A 423 -25.49 23.93 18.72
C ILE A 423 -25.10 25.39 18.45
N TYR A 424 -26.10 26.23 18.27
CA TYR A 424 -25.94 27.65 17.92
C TYR A 424 -26.32 28.54 19.10
N GLU A 425 -25.76 29.74 19.11
CA GLU A 425 -26.31 30.78 19.96
C GLU A 425 -27.77 31.01 19.61
N GLN A 426 -28.61 31.24 20.64
CA GLN A 426 -30.05 31.48 20.48
C GLN A 426 -30.42 32.85 21.00
N ASP A 427 -31.35 33.49 20.32
CA ASP A 427 -31.98 34.76 20.80
C ASP A 427 -32.98 34.49 21.92
N ALA A 428 -33.51 35.55 22.51
CA ALA A 428 -34.47 35.45 23.59
C ALA A 428 -35.82 34.75 23.23
N TYR A 429 -35.98 34.36 21.97
CA TYR A 429 -37.15 33.63 21.47
C TYR A 429 -36.79 32.18 21.08
N GLY A 430 -35.57 31.75 21.38
CA GLY A 430 -35.06 30.39 21.03
C GLY A 430 -34.70 30.22 19.56
N ASN A 431 -34.59 31.29 18.75
CA ASN A 431 -34.16 31.14 17.35
C ASN A 431 -32.63 31.11 17.26
N ASN A 432 -32.13 30.24 16.45
CA ASN A 432 -30.67 30.10 16.22
C ASN A 432 -30.09 31.32 15.50
N THR A 433 -28.97 31.83 16.01
CA THR A 433 -28.12 32.81 15.34
C THR A 433 -27.12 32.10 14.42
N PRO A 434 -26.35 32.80 13.58
CA PRO A 434 -25.29 32.20 12.79
C PRO A 434 -24.07 31.72 13.60
N ASN A 435 -23.93 32.11 14.85
CA ASN A 435 -22.80 31.83 15.72
C ASN A 435 -22.99 30.49 16.44
N TYR A 436 -21.90 29.78 16.71
CA TYR A 436 -21.94 28.57 17.53
C TYR A 436 -21.99 28.91 19.01
N TYR A 437 -22.77 28.13 19.75
CA TYR A 437 -22.85 28.32 21.21
C TYR A 437 -21.63 27.68 21.90
N HIS A 438 -21.02 28.42 22.81
CA HIS A 438 -19.93 27.96 23.68
C HIS A 438 -20.35 28.19 25.15
N MET A 439 -20.24 27.13 25.96
CA MET A 439 -20.54 27.20 27.37
C MET A 439 -19.66 28.24 28.08
N LEU A 440 -20.26 29.21 28.74
CA LEU A 440 -19.54 30.25 29.49
C LEU A 440 -19.02 29.70 30.84
N PRO A 441 -17.87 30.19 31.34
CA PRO A 441 -17.42 29.86 32.69
C PRO A 441 -18.41 30.43 33.69
N THR A 442 -19.16 29.56 34.35
CA THR A 442 -20.08 29.98 35.39
C THR A 442 -19.32 30.35 36.67
N ALA A 443 -19.73 31.44 37.34
CA ALA A 443 -19.18 31.83 38.64
C ALA A 443 -19.58 30.84 39.77
N SER A 444 -20.48 29.89 39.49
CA SER A 444 -20.99 28.95 40.49
C SER A 444 -20.04 27.73 40.64
N SER A 445 -19.43 27.66 41.82
CA SER A 445 -18.60 26.50 42.24
C SER A 445 -19.41 25.22 42.55
N THR A 446 -20.73 25.24 42.44
CA THR A 446 -21.61 24.12 42.81
C THR A 446 -21.76 23.08 41.72
N PHE A 447 -21.57 23.45 40.46
CA PHE A 447 -21.64 22.52 39.32
C PHE A 447 -20.27 21.89 39.06
N ARG A 448 -19.95 20.81 39.78
CA ARG A 448 -18.66 20.11 39.69
C ARG A 448 -18.36 19.56 38.28
N GLN A 449 -19.38 19.18 37.52
CA GLN A 449 -19.25 18.68 36.15
C GLN A 449 -19.10 19.77 35.10
N ASN A 450 -19.30 21.02 35.49
CA ASN A 450 -19.16 22.17 34.59
C ASN A 450 -17.76 22.26 33.97
N GLY A 451 -16.71 21.94 34.73
CA GLY A 451 -15.33 21.93 34.23
C GLY A 451 -15.12 20.97 33.08
N ASP A 452 -15.72 19.77 33.12
CA ASP A 452 -15.63 18.83 32.03
C ASP A 452 -16.41 19.26 30.79
N GLN A 453 -17.66 19.73 30.97
CA GLN A 453 -18.50 20.24 29.86
C GLN A 453 -17.95 21.51 29.25
N TYR A 454 -17.40 22.40 30.07
CA TYR A 454 -16.73 23.62 29.64
C TYR A 454 -15.48 23.34 28.79
N SER A 455 -14.72 22.32 29.14
CA SER A 455 -13.55 21.88 28.37
C SER A 455 -13.91 21.14 27.07
N LEU A 456 -15.15 20.61 26.96
CA LEU A 456 -15.69 20.01 25.77
C LEU A 456 -16.20 21.09 24.81
N VAL A 457 -15.39 21.48 23.85
CA VAL A 457 -15.77 22.44 22.81
C VAL A 457 -16.98 21.95 22.03
N ASN A 458 -17.78 22.85 21.48
CA ASN A 458 -18.84 22.48 20.53
C ASN A 458 -18.27 21.72 19.34
N PRO A 459 -18.63 20.45 19.14
CA PRO A 459 -17.98 19.64 18.11
C PRO A 459 -18.28 20.07 16.67
N VAL A 460 -19.44 20.72 16.44
CA VAL A 460 -19.80 21.26 15.13
C VAL A 460 -18.96 22.51 14.83
N ALA A 461 -18.79 23.41 15.81
CA ALA A 461 -17.90 24.56 15.70
C ALA A 461 -16.45 24.12 15.46
N LEU A 462 -15.98 23.13 16.23
CA LEU A 462 -14.63 22.59 16.10
C LEU A 462 -14.38 22.01 14.70
N ALA A 463 -15.40 21.37 14.09
CA ALA A 463 -15.30 20.79 12.75
C ALA A 463 -15.07 21.84 11.65
N TYR A 464 -15.72 23.00 11.75
CA TYR A 464 -15.73 24.00 10.67
C TYR A 464 -14.78 25.18 10.91
N GLU A 465 -14.40 25.46 12.15
CA GLU A 465 -13.57 26.61 12.47
C GLU A 465 -12.10 26.24 12.69
N ALA A 466 -11.81 25.03 13.19
CA ALA A 466 -10.44 24.54 13.33
C ALA A 466 -10.00 23.78 12.09
N THR A 467 -8.71 23.85 11.77
CA THR A 467 -8.12 23.11 10.63
C THR A 467 -7.07 22.10 11.07
N ASN A 468 -6.98 21.00 10.35
CA ASN A 468 -5.94 19.98 10.48
C ASN A 468 -5.72 19.34 9.10
N GLU A 469 -4.79 19.92 8.34
CA GLU A 469 -4.50 19.54 6.96
C GLU A 469 -3.19 18.77 6.90
N GLU A 470 -3.20 17.64 6.21
CA GLU A 470 -2.00 16.83 5.95
C GLU A 470 -1.77 16.64 4.47
N THR A 471 -0.64 17.10 3.97
CA THR A 471 -0.20 16.88 2.58
C THR A 471 0.95 15.90 2.54
N LEU A 472 0.83 14.85 1.73
CA LEU A 472 1.84 13.82 1.52
C LEU A 472 2.28 13.76 0.05
N TYR A 473 3.60 13.82 -0.16
CA TYR A 473 4.26 13.55 -1.43
C TYR A 473 5.17 12.34 -1.28
N ARG A 474 4.94 11.29 -2.06
CA ARG A 474 5.81 10.10 -2.09
C ARG A 474 6.19 9.75 -3.51
N MET A 475 7.50 9.57 -3.75
CA MET A 475 8.05 9.18 -5.04
C MET A 475 8.97 7.97 -4.87
N LYS A 476 8.81 6.97 -5.73
CA LYS A 476 9.61 5.74 -5.74
C LYS A 476 10.10 5.41 -7.15
N PRO A 477 11.11 6.11 -7.70
CA PRO A 477 11.78 5.71 -8.93
C PRO A 477 12.67 4.48 -8.67
N GLU A 478 12.57 3.51 -9.58
CA GLU A 478 13.31 2.24 -9.54
C GLU A 478 13.89 1.93 -10.92
N PHE A 479 15.14 1.52 -10.94
CA PHE A 479 15.87 1.09 -12.13
C PHE A 479 16.44 -0.30 -11.90
N GLN A 480 16.14 -1.24 -12.79
CA GLN A 480 16.65 -2.62 -12.73
C GLN A 480 17.35 -2.98 -14.04
N LEU A 481 18.48 -3.67 -13.92
CA LEU A 481 19.19 -4.29 -15.01
C LEU A 481 19.15 -5.82 -14.83
N HIS A 482 18.55 -6.54 -15.75
CA HIS A 482 18.61 -7.98 -15.83
C HIS A 482 19.59 -8.37 -16.95
N TYR A 483 20.61 -9.16 -16.61
CA TYR A 483 21.63 -9.60 -17.54
C TYR A 483 21.86 -11.11 -17.44
N ASN A 484 21.53 -11.85 -18.51
CA ASN A 484 21.83 -13.26 -18.64
C ASN A 484 23.30 -13.42 -19.05
N LEU A 485 24.18 -13.57 -18.06
CA LEU A 485 25.62 -13.73 -18.26
C LEU A 485 25.94 -15.02 -19.03
N LEU A 486 25.31 -16.15 -18.65
CA LEU A 486 25.43 -17.44 -19.28
C LEU A 486 24.04 -18.03 -19.54
N GLY A 487 23.90 -18.78 -20.66
CA GLY A 487 22.66 -19.46 -21.04
C GLY A 487 21.45 -18.50 -21.23
N LEU A 488 20.59 -18.85 -22.18
CA LEU A 488 19.34 -18.12 -22.43
C LEU A 488 18.10 -18.97 -22.16
N ASP A 489 18.27 -20.28 -22.15
CA ASP A 489 17.22 -21.29 -22.02
C ASP A 489 17.65 -22.43 -21.09
N ASP A 490 16.69 -23.30 -20.75
CA ASP A 490 16.87 -24.40 -19.81
C ASP A 490 17.75 -25.54 -20.37
N SER A 491 18.15 -25.50 -21.67
CA SER A 491 19.03 -26.45 -22.26
C SER A 491 20.50 -26.26 -21.89
N LYS A 492 20.84 -25.17 -21.25
CA LYS A 492 22.21 -24.79 -20.85
C LYS A 492 22.23 -24.26 -19.42
N MET A 493 23.44 -24.40 -18.83
CA MET A 493 23.71 -23.74 -17.55
C MET A 493 23.41 -22.22 -17.65
N GLN A 494 22.66 -21.66 -16.70
CA GLN A 494 22.32 -20.25 -16.66
C GLN A 494 23.01 -19.57 -15.49
N LEU A 495 23.53 -18.38 -15.74
CA LEU A 495 23.98 -17.43 -14.73
C LEU A 495 23.34 -16.08 -15.04
N LYS A 496 22.49 -15.61 -14.14
CA LYS A 496 21.72 -14.36 -14.27
C LYS A 496 22.19 -13.36 -13.23
N TYR A 497 22.44 -12.15 -13.67
CA TYR A 497 22.70 -11.01 -12.82
C TYR A 497 21.50 -10.06 -12.84
N GLU A 498 21.12 -9.59 -11.66
CA GLU A 498 20.12 -8.54 -11.48
C GLU A 498 20.72 -7.44 -10.59
N GLY A 499 20.82 -6.24 -11.14
CA GLY A 499 21.21 -5.03 -10.43
C GLY A 499 20.01 -4.11 -10.30
N LYS A 500 19.74 -3.57 -9.10
CA LYS A 500 18.60 -2.71 -8.83
C LYS A 500 19.01 -1.53 -7.97
N VAL A 501 18.48 -0.35 -8.30
CA VAL A 501 18.56 0.87 -7.49
C VAL A 501 17.14 1.41 -7.32
N LEU A 502 16.72 1.60 -6.07
CA LEU A 502 15.44 2.18 -5.68
C LEU A 502 15.70 3.42 -4.86
N PHE A 503 15.04 4.51 -5.19
CA PHE A 503 14.94 5.71 -4.36
C PHE A 503 13.56 5.74 -3.72
N ASN A 504 13.50 5.94 -2.42
CA ASN A 504 12.28 6.22 -1.69
C ASN A 504 12.37 7.63 -1.13
N ILE A 505 11.47 8.51 -1.56
CA ILE A 505 11.44 9.91 -1.16
C ILE A 505 10.06 10.22 -0.64
N GLU A 506 9.97 10.69 0.60
CA GLU A 506 8.73 11.06 1.25
C GLU A 506 8.85 12.44 1.88
N ASN A 507 7.85 13.29 1.61
CA ASN A 507 7.67 14.56 2.28
C ASN A 507 6.24 14.63 2.79
N ARG A 508 6.08 14.88 4.08
CA ARG A 508 4.79 15.06 4.75
C ARG A 508 4.78 16.41 5.44
N TYR A 509 3.69 17.13 5.27
CA TYR A 509 3.44 18.41 5.92
C TYR A 509 2.10 18.31 6.64
N THR A 510 2.06 18.78 7.89
CA THR A 510 0.83 18.83 8.67
C THR A 510 0.69 20.23 9.25
N ASP A 511 -0.38 20.91 8.89
CA ASP A 511 -0.69 22.25 9.38
C ASP A 511 -2.00 22.19 10.18
N LYS A 512 -1.93 22.70 11.42
CA LYS A 512 -3.07 22.73 12.35
C LYS A 512 -3.30 24.14 12.84
N PHE A 513 -4.56 24.55 12.87
CA PHE A 513 -4.96 25.83 13.43
C PHE A 513 -6.16 25.68 14.35
N TYR A 514 -6.08 26.32 15.51
CA TYR A 514 -7.16 26.40 16.50
C TYR A 514 -7.49 27.87 16.74
N PRO A 515 -8.67 28.37 16.30
CA PRO A 515 -9.02 29.79 16.36
C PRO A 515 -9.42 30.23 17.77
N SER A 516 -9.35 31.54 18.00
CA SER A 516 -9.78 32.17 19.26
C SER A 516 -11.26 32.01 19.55
N SER A 517 -12.10 31.85 18.53
CA SER A 517 -13.54 31.62 18.67
C SER A 517 -13.91 30.38 19.48
N LEU A 518 -13.05 29.35 19.45
CA LEU A 518 -13.21 28.10 20.18
C LEU A 518 -12.63 28.14 21.60
N VAL A 519 -11.96 29.24 21.99
CA VAL A 519 -11.33 29.41 23.30
C VAL A 519 -12.26 30.07 24.27
N THR A 520 -12.63 29.36 25.32
CA THR A 520 -13.55 29.86 26.36
C THR A 520 -12.82 30.47 27.55
N ALA A 521 -11.55 30.15 27.79
CA ALA A 521 -10.74 30.59 28.92
C ALA A 521 -10.10 31.98 28.75
N GLY A 522 -10.34 32.66 27.63
CA GLY A 522 -9.81 33.97 27.33
C GLY A 522 -8.43 33.99 26.67
N TRP A 523 -7.89 35.18 26.38
CA TRP A 523 -6.70 35.40 25.58
C TRP A 523 -5.38 34.83 26.17
N THR A 524 -5.38 34.46 27.45
CA THR A 524 -4.23 33.81 28.10
C THR A 524 -4.14 32.32 27.84
N ASP A 525 -5.16 31.73 27.21
CA ASP A 525 -5.13 30.30 26.86
C ASP A 525 -4.08 30.03 25.78
N LYS A 526 -3.30 28.98 26.00
CA LYS A 526 -2.27 28.56 25.05
C LYS A 526 -2.83 27.93 23.75
N ASN A 527 -4.16 27.82 23.66
CA ASN A 527 -4.82 27.39 22.41
C ASN A 527 -5.40 28.62 21.64
N ASN A 528 -5.32 29.82 22.17
CA ASN A 528 -5.87 31.02 21.53
C ASN A 528 -5.11 31.32 20.22
N ASN A 529 -5.79 31.30 19.06
CA ASN A 529 -5.20 31.43 17.73
C ASN A 529 -3.88 30.64 17.63
N LYS A 530 -3.94 29.34 17.93
CA LYS A 530 -2.79 28.45 17.94
C LYS A 530 -2.57 27.85 16.57
N ALA A 531 -1.38 28.08 16.01
CA ALA A 531 -0.94 27.46 14.77
C ALA A 531 0.21 26.48 15.06
N THR A 532 0.15 25.30 14.44
CA THR A 532 1.21 24.28 14.48
C THR A 532 1.52 23.86 13.06
N SER A 533 2.81 23.85 12.69
CA SER A 533 3.26 23.33 11.41
C SER A 533 4.35 22.29 11.64
N GLU A 534 4.15 21.11 11.05
CA GLU A 534 5.06 19.98 11.13
C GLU A 534 5.50 19.60 9.72
N ALA A 535 6.79 19.38 9.54
CA ALA A 535 7.36 18.90 8.30
C ALA A 535 8.24 17.68 8.57
N HIS A 536 7.94 16.59 7.89
CA HIS A 536 8.75 15.38 7.88
C HIS A 536 9.30 15.15 6.46
N LYS A 537 10.59 14.88 6.36
CA LYS A 537 11.28 14.55 5.11
C LYS A 537 12.10 13.30 5.31
N GLY A 538 11.82 12.27 4.51
CA GLY A 538 12.55 11.01 4.52
C GLY A 538 13.12 10.70 3.15
N ARG A 539 14.31 10.10 3.14
CA ARG A 539 14.93 9.58 1.93
C ARG A 539 15.64 8.27 2.25
N ALA A 540 15.42 7.25 1.42
CA ALA A 540 16.21 6.02 1.46
C ALA A 540 16.63 5.61 0.05
N ILE A 541 17.90 5.19 -0.09
CA ILE A 541 18.45 4.62 -1.31
C ILE A 541 18.77 3.16 -1.05
N THR A 542 18.13 2.27 -1.82
CA THR A 542 18.37 0.83 -1.76
C THR A 542 19.06 0.37 -3.03
N THR A 543 20.24 -0.24 -2.88
CA THR A 543 20.92 -0.93 -3.98
C THR A 543 20.90 -2.43 -3.72
N THR A 544 20.56 -3.21 -4.75
CA THR A 544 20.50 -4.68 -4.65
C THR A 544 21.26 -5.28 -5.83
N HIS A 545 22.13 -6.23 -5.54
CA HIS A 545 22.85 -7.01 -6.53
C HIS A 545 22.58 -8.49 -6.28
N ARG A 546 22.07 -9.18 -7.27
CA ARG A 546 21.69 -10.60 -7.20
C ARG A 546 22.35 -11.39 -8.31
N LEU A 547 22.92 -12.52 -7.97
CA LEU A 547 23.39 -13.54 -8.90
C LEU A 547 22.56 -14.79 -8.71
N THR A 548 21.97 -15.33 -9.77
CA THR A 548 21.21 -16.60 -9.76
C THR A 548 21.89 -17.58 -10.68
N PHE A 549 22.24 -18.74 -10.14
CA PHE A 549 22.87 -19.83 -10.83
C PHE A 549 21.91 -21.01 -10.98
N ILE A 550 21.75 -21.52 -12.20
CA ILE A 550 20.92 -22.68 -12.53
C ILE A 550 21.75 -23.59 -13.38
N PRO A 551 22.32 -24.68 -12.82
CA PRO A 551 23.06 -25.67 -13.61
C PRO A 551 22.11 -26.44 -14.52
N HIS A 552 22.62 -26.92 -15.64
CA HIS A 552 21.91 -27.85 -16.50
C HIS A 552 22.36 -29.28 -16.16
N PHE A 553 21.38 -30.10 -15.72
CA PHE A 553 21.62 -31.52 -15.49
C PHE A 553 21.18 -32.34 -16.72
N MET A 554 21.99 -33.31 -17.16
CA MET A 554 21.61 -34.22 -18.24
C MET A 554 20.38 -35.07 -17.85
N ASN A 555 20.22 -35.37 -16.55
CA ASN A 555 19.04 -36.05 -16.03
C ASN A 555 18.02 -35.01 -15.53
N ALA A 556 16.87 -34.95 -16.19
CA ALA A 556 15.76 -34.06 -15.84
C ALA A 556 15.12 -34.36 -14.47
N ASP A 557 15.48 -35.45 -13.79
CA ASP A 557 15.03 -35.79 -12.45
C ASP A 557 15.59 -34.82 -11.40
N HIS A 558 16.66 -34.10 -11.69
CA HIS A 558 17.33 -33.18 -10.79
C HIS A 558 17.08 -31.75 -11.22
N SER A 559 16.65 -30.91 -10.30
CA SER A 559 16.56 -29.45 -10.46
C SER A 559 17.31 -28.77 -9.30
N PHE A 560 18.15 -27.82 -9.64
CA PHE A 560 18.86 -27.01 -8.64
C PHE A 560 18.89 -25.55 -9.06
N MET A 561 18.71 -24.69 -8.10
CA MET A 561 18.89 -23.25 -8.24
C MET A 561 19.63 -22.71 -7.01
N ALA A 562 20.55 -21.79 -7.20
CA ALA A 562 21.21 -21.08 -6.10
C ALA A 562 21.24 -19.59 -6.37
N MET A 563 21.19 -18.79 -5.32
CA MET A 563 21.19 -17.33 -5.40
C MET A 563 22.10 -16.75 -4.33
N ALA A 564 22.90 -15.75 -4.71
CA ALA A 564 23.64 -14.89 -3.82
C ALA A 564 23.18 -13.44 -4.02
N GLN A 565 22.84 -12.74 -2.94
CA GLN A 565 22.36 -11.36 -2.98
C GLN A 565 23.15 -10.50 -1.99
N PHE A 566 23.50 -9.31 -2.43
CA PHE A 566 24.00 -8.21 -1.60
C PHE A 566 23.02 -7.04 -1.70
N GLN A 567 22.64 -6.46 -0.56
CA GLN A 567 21.77 -5.29 -0.52
C GLN A 567 22.34 -4.27 0.48
N LEU A 568 22.31 -3.01 0.07
CA LEU A 568 22.69 -1.87 0.91
C LEU A 568 21.50 -0.91 0.96
N ILE A 569 21.14 -0.47 2.14
CA ILE A 569 20.18 0.61 2.38
C ILE A 569 20.88 1.74 3.09
N ASP A 570 20.74 2.95 2.59
CA ASP A 570 21.24 4.19 3.19
C ASP A 570 20.06 5.15 3.31
N GLY A 571 19.68 5.49 4.53
CA GLY A 571 18.49 6.30 4.81
C GLY A 571 18.80 7.48 5.71
N ASP A 572 18.08 8.58 5.50
CA ASP A 572 18.07 9.77 6.33
C ASP A 572 16.64 10.33 6.48
N SER A 573 16.38 10.90 7.64
CA SER A 573 15.13 11.58 7.94
C SER A 573 15.37 12.90 8.66
N LYS A 574 14.47 13.85 8.45
CA LYS A 574 14.43 15.13 9.17
C LYS A 574 12.99 15.45 9.53
N GLN A 575 12.81 15.87 10.77
CA GLN A 575 11.53 16.32 11.28
C GLN A 575 11.67 17.70 11.89
N GLN A 576 10.68 18.55 11.68
CA GLN A 576 10.56 19.87 12.30
C GLN A 576 9.11 20.05 12.74
N SER A 577 8.91 20.58 13.93
CA SER A 577 7.60 20.96 14.45
C SER A 577 7.72 22.30 15.13
N ASN A 578 6.88 23.26 14.72
CA ASN A 578 6.80 24.60 15.25
C ASN A 578 5.36 24.86 15.69
N SER A 579 5.17 25.33 16.91
CA SER A 579 3.85 25.67 17.44
C SER A 579 3.90 27.03 18.13
N VAL A 580 2.97 27.88 17.76
CA VAL A 580 2.79 29.23 18.37
C VAL A 580 1.33 29.41 18.74
N TYR A 581 1.06 30.28 19.70
CA TYR A 581 -0.29 30.69 20.12
C TYR A 581 -0.37 32.19 20.27
N ASN A 582 -1.57 32.73 20.49
CA ASN A 582 -1.84 34.18 20.52
C ASN A 582 -1.39 34.91 19.26
N LEU A 583 -1.63 34.30 18.09
CA LEU A 583 -1.47 34.99 16.82
C LEU A 583 -2.44 36.18 16.75
N PRO A 584 -2.03 37.30 16.15
CA PRO A 584 -2.79 38.56 16.18
C PRO A 584 -4.19 38.46 15.58
N THR A 585 -4.41 37.55 14.67
CA THR A 585 -5.67 37.34 13.96
C THR A 585 -5.85 35.90 13.54
N GLY A 586 -7.10 35.41 13.48
CA GLY A 586 -7.48 34.10 12.95
C GLY A 586 -7.19 33.91 11.44
N SER A 587 -6.87 34.98 10.70
CA SER A 587 -6.46 34.90 9.30
C SER A 587 -5.04 34.44 9.12
N ILE A 588 -4.19 34.47 10.16
CA ILE A 588 -2.82 33.94 10.15
C ILE A 588 -2.86 32.53 10.74
N GLN A 589 -2.89 31.53 9.88
CA GLN A 589 -3.02 30.12 10.28
C GLN A 589 -1.68 29.34 10.28
N SER A 590 -0.56 30.03 10.05
CA SER A 590 0.78 29.47 10.10
C SER A 590 1.60 30.05 11.25
N PRO A 591 2.54 29.30 11.86
CA PRO A 591 3.43 29.82 12.90
C PRO A 591 4.27 30.99 12.37
N THR A 592 4.13 32.17 13.02
CA THR A 592 4.91 33.37 12.73
C THR A 592 5.60 33.89 13.99
N ALA A 593 6.54 34.82 13.83
CA ALA A 593 7.25 35.45 14.93
C ALA A 593 6.36 36.36 15.80
N ASP A 594 5.17 36.72 15.32
CA ASP A 594 4.20 37.59 16.06
C ASP A 594 3.44 36.83 17.15
N GLY A 595 3.46 35.47 17.10
CA GLY A 595 2.86 34.65 18.16
C GLY A 595 3.84 34.28 19.25
N LEU A 596 3.31 33.80 20.39
CA LEU A 596 4.11 33.27 21.48
C LEU A 596 4.46 31.79 21.19
N ILE A 597 5.74 31.42 21.35
CA ILE A 597 6.19 30.07 21.08
C ILE A 597 5.58 29.11 22.12
N SER A 598 4.81 28.12 21.64
CA SER A 598 4.28 27.02 22.45
C SER A 598 5.23 25.83 22.44
N GLY A 599 5.91 25.57 21.33
CA GLY A 599 6.87 24.50 21.18
C GLY A 599 7.67 24.62 19.89
N MET A 600 8.90 24.18 19.94
CA MET A 600 9.75 24.02 18.77
C MET A 600 10.57 22.75 18.96
N SER A 601 10.54 21.87 17.97
CA SER A 601 11.33 20.66 17.98
C SER A 601 11.92 20.35 16.61
N THR A 602 13.12 19.79 16.60
CA THR A 602 13.78 19.30 15.39
C THR A 602 14.35 17.91 15.67
N GLY A 603 14.25 17.02 14.70
CA GLY A 603 14.84 15.68 14.75
C GLY A 603 15.56 15.38 13.45
N ALA A 604 16.65 14.61 13.54
CA ALA A 604 17.33 14.06 12.38
C ALA A 604 17.79 12.63 12.68
N GLY A 605 17.53 11.73 11.75
CA GLY A 605 17.94 10.33 11.83
C GLY A 605 18.77 9.96 10.60
N GLN A 606 19.77 9.11 10.81
CA GLN A 606 20.52 8.48 9.73
C GLN A 606 20.80 7.03 10.09
N TRP A 607 20.58 6.13 9.15
CA TRP A 607 20.88 4.71 9.34
C TRP A 607 21.45 4.11 8.06
N ARG A 608 22.19 3.04 8.26
CA ARG A 608 22.70 2.22 7.17
C ARG A 608 22.55 0.75 7.52
N SER A 609 22.09 -0.04 6.55
CA SER A 609 21.93 -1.48 6.73
C SER A 609 22.54 -2.21 5.54
N ILE A 610 23.22 -3.32 5.82
CA ILE A 610 23.82 -4.20 4.82
C ILE A 610 23.24 -5.60 5.01
N TYR A 611 22.88 -6.24 3.92
CA TYR A 611 22.30 -7.57 3.92
C TYR A 611 22.99 -8.46 2.89
N MET A 612 23.42 -9.65 3.32
CA MET A 612 24.02 -10.65 2.48
C MET A 612 23.21 -11.94 2.60
N THR A 613 22.68 -12.42 1.48
CA THR A 613 21.80 -13.61 1.45
C THR A 613 22.36 -14.64 0.52
N PHE A 614 22.38 -15.90 0.95
CA PHE A 614 22.59 -17.06 0.09
C PHE A 614 21.38 -17.98 0.23
N SER A 615 20.85 -18.47 -0.91
CA SER A 615 19.74 -19.44 -0.94
C SER A 615 20.02 -20.50 -1.98
N ALA A 616 19.57 -21.74 -1.70
CA ALA A 616 19.65 -22.85 -2.60
C ALA A 616 18.35 -23.66 -2.55
N HIS A 617 17.88 -24.07 -3.70
CA HIS A 617 16.72 -24.95 -3.92
C HIS A 617 17.16 -26.17 -4.67
N TYR A 618 16.77 -27.35 -4.18
CA TYR A 618 17.02 -28.61 -4.84
C TYR A 618 15.73 -29.45 -4.88
N ALA A 619 15.40 -29.97 -6.05
CA ALA A 619 14.26 -30.86 -6.23
C ALA A 619 14.70 -32.13 -6.97
N PHE A 620 14.35 -33.29 -6.39
CA PHE A 620 14.52 -34.60 -7.03
C PHE A 620 13.16 -35.13 -7.47
N LYS A 621 12.98 -35.25 -8.80
CA LYS A 621 11.72 -35.68 -9.46
C LYS A 621 10.51 -34.80 -9.10
N SER A 622 10.74 -33.56 -8.69
CA SER A 622 9.71 -32.67 -8.10
C SER A 622 8.92 -33.32 -6.93
N ARG A 623 9.48 -34.39 -6.35
CA ARG A 623 8.89 -35.19 -5.28
C ARG A 623 9.52 -34.89 -3.93
N TYR A 624 10.85 -34.86 -3.88
CA TYR A 624 11.61 -34.52 -2.68
C TYR A 624 12.29 -33.19 -2.91
N ILE A 625 11.92 -32.21 -2.17
CA ILE A 625 12.36 -30.82 -2.31
C ILE A 625 13.05 -30.39 -1.01
N ALA A 626 14.17 -29.70 -1.13
CA ALA A 626 14.91 -29.12 -0.01
C ALA A 626 15.31 -27.69 -0.35
N ASP A 627 14.98 -26.75 0.55
CA ASP A 627 15.38 -25.36 0.48
C ASP A 627 16.26 -25.01 1.66
N PHE A 628 17.36 -24.35 1.38
CA PHE A 628 18.28 -23.80 2.38
C PHE A 628 18.50 -22.33 2.12
N SER A 629 18.51 -21.52 3.18
CA SER A 629 18.95 -20.14 3.09
C SER A 629 19.72 -19.71 4.33
N VAL A 630 20.66 -18.79 4.15
CA VAL A 630 21.35 -18.11 5.22
C VAL A 630 21.46 -16.64 4.86
N ARG A 631 21.12 -15.79 5.81
CA ARG A 631 21.23 -14.34 5.68
C ARG A 631 22.07 -13.77 6.82
N ARG A 632 22.94 -12.81 6.50
CA ARG A 632 23.72 -12.05 7.45
C ARG A 632 23.37 -10.59 7.33
N ASP A 633 22.79 -10.03 8.39
CA ASP A 633 22.31 -8.66 8.47
C ASP A 633 23.23 -7.83 9.38
N GLY A 634 23.56 -6.62 8.93
CA GLY A 634 24.29 -5.62 9.70
C GLY A 634 23.56 -4.27 9.66
N THR A 635 23.43 -3.60 10.80
CA THR A 635 22.79 -2.28 10.89
C THR A 635 23.48 -1.38 11.88
N THR A 636 23.43 -0.07 11.61
CA THR A 636 23.96 0.97 12.51
C THR A 636 23.06 1.23 13.73
N LYS A 637 21.88 0.60 13.82
CA LYS A 637 20.94 0.77 14.95
C LYS A 637 21.37 0.07 16.23
N PHE A 638 22.30 -0.89 16.14
CA PHE A 638 22.82 -1.64 17.30
C PHE A 638 24.21 -1.19 17.74
N GLY A 639 24.56 -1.54 18.98
CA GLY A 639 25.86 -1.27 19.58
C GLY A 639 27.01 -1.94 18.82
N ASP A 640 28.21 -1.39 18.99
CA ASP A 640 29.41 -1.73 18.21
C ASP A 640 29.72 -3.23 18.18
N ASN A 641 29.45 -3.94 19.28
CA ASN A 641 29.75 -5.36 19.43
C ASN A 641 28.69 -6.30 18.84
N LYS A 642 27.47 -5.80 18.49
CA LYS A 642 26.30 -6.61 18.18
C LYS A 642 25.58 -6.19 16.89
N ARG A 643 26.26 -5.44 16.02
CA ARG A 643 25.69 -4.95 14.75
C ARG A 643 25.27 -6.05 13.79
N TRP A 644 25.92 -7.21 13.86
CA TRP A 644 25.71 -8.30 12.91
C TRP A 644 24.89 -9.43 13.51
N GLY A 645 23.88 -9.88 12.79
CA GLY A 645 23.07 -11.09 13.03
C GLY A 645 23.22 -12.08 11.89
N THR A 646 23.11 -13.38 12.17
CA THR A 646 23.12 -14.45 11.17
C THR A 646 21.89 -15.34 11.35
N PHE A 647 21.13 -15.52 10.28
CA PHE A 647 19.79 -16.09 10.27
C PHE A 647 19.69 -17.24 9.25
N PRO A 648 19.87 -18.50 9.68
CA PRO A 648 19.68 -19.68 8.83
C PRO A 648 18.22 -20.12 8.77
N ALA A 649 17.81 -20.72 7.64
CA ALA A 649 16.54 -21.38 7.49
C ALA A 649 16.65 -22.62 6.58
N LEU A 650 15.79 -23.61 6.86
CA LEU A 650 15.76 -24.89 6.17
C LEU A 650 14.30 -25.35 6.06
N SER A 651 13.88 -25.78 4.88
CA SER A 651 12.57 -26.39 4.67
C SER A 651 12.63 -27.55 3.70
N PHE A 652 11.70 -28.47 3.86
CA PHE A 652 11.55 -29.65 3.03
C PHE A 652 10.12 -29.75 2.54
N ARG A 653 9.94 -30.37 1.39
CA ARG A 653 8.62 -30.77 0.89
C ARG A 653 8.72 -32.19 0.32
N TRP A 654 7.77 -33.03 0.73
CA TRP A 654 7.57 -34.35 0.17
C TRP A 654 6.20 -34.42 -0.49
N ASN A 655 6.18 -34.54 -1.82
CA ASN A 655 4.97 -34.73 -2.61
C ASN A 655 4.59 -36.25 -2.60
N VAL A 656 3.85 -36.64 -1.57
CA VAL A 656 3.48 -38.05 -1.31
C VAL A 656 2.64 -38.63 -2.44
N VAL A 657 1.78 -37.83 -3.08
CA VAL A 657 0.92 -38.26 -4.19
C VAL A 657 1.70 -38.78 -5.37
N ASP A 658 2.98 -38.37 -5.54
CA ASP A 658 3.85 -38.77 -6.66
C ASP A 658 4.60 -40.09 -6.40
N GLU A 659 4.40 -40.69 -5.24
CA GLU A 659 5.00 -41.97 -4.92
C GLU A 659 4.39 -43.10 -5.76
N PRO A 660 5.22 -44.08 -6.17
CA PRO A 660 4.76 -45.20 -7.01
C PRO A 660 3.57 -45.99 -6.42
N TRP A 661 3.52 -46.10 -5.10
CA TRP A 661 2.44 -46.75 -4.35
C TRP A 661 1.14 -45.93 -4.27
N MET A 662 1.16 -44.64 -4.59
CA MET A 662 0.00 -43.77 -4.62
C MET A 662 -0.72 -43.70 -5.99
N LYS A 663 -0.20 -44.35 -7.03
CA LYS A 663 -0.77 -44.27 -8.38
C LYS A 663 -2.27 -44.59 -8.47
N GLY A 664 -2.77 -45.51 -7.63
CA GLY A 664 -4.20 -45.84 -7.58
C GLY A 664 -5.08 -44.70 -7.06
N ALA A 665 -4.56 -43.90 -6.15
CA ALA A 665 -5.27 -42.78 -5.55
C ALA A 665 -5.26 -41.50 -6.42
N GLN A 666 -4.34 -41.37 -7.39
CA GLN A 666 -4.16 -40.19 -8.26
C GLN A 666 -5.42 -39.85 -9.08
N LYS A 667 -6.38 -40.79 -9.21
CA LYS A 667 -7.66 -40.54 -9.90
C LYS A 667 -8.55 -39.53 -9.20
N TRP A 668 -8.50 -39.43 -7.88
CA TRP A 668 -9.27 -38.52 -7.07
C TRP A 668 -8.43 -37.64 -6.16
N LEU A 669 -7.20 -38.03 -5.86
CA LEU A 669 -6.24 -37.32 -5.02
C LEU A 669 -5.20 -36.65 -5.93
N SER A 670 -5.33 -35.32 -6.11
CA SER A 670 -4.48 -34.55 -7.04
C SER A 670 -3.22 -34.01 -6.37
N MET A 671 -3.28 -33.82 -5.06
CA MET A 671 -2.17 -33.30 -4.25
C MET A 671 -2.23 -33.89 -2.85
N LEU A 672 -1.12 -34.40 -2.37
CA LEU A 672 -0.87 -34.74 -0.98
C LEU A 672 0.60 -34.47 -0.70
N SER A 673 0.90 -33.52 0.18
CA SER A 673 2.28 -33.21 0.54
C SER A 673 2.45 -32.91 2.02
N VAL A 674 3.69 -33.10 2.49
CA VAL A 674 4.12 -32.77 3.85
C VAL A 674 5.28 -31.80 3.77
N ARG A 675 5.23 -30.71 4.56
CA ARG A 675 6.18 -29.60 4.52
C ARG A 675 6.71 -29.23 5.91
N PRO A 676 7.73 -29.90 6.44
CA PRO A 676 8.43 -29.43 7.63
C PRO A 676 9.37 -28.27 7.29
N GLY A 677 9.39 -27.26 8.16
CA GLY A 677 10.25 -26.08 8.01
C GLY A 677 10.73 -25.56 9.36
N TRP A 678 11.95 -25.07 9.37
CA TRP A 678 12.58 -24.40 10.49
C TRP A 678 13.34 -23.19 10.01
N GLY A 679 13.33 -22.12 10.78
CA GLY A 679 14.13 -20.95 10.47
C GLY A 679 14.26 -20.01 11.65
N ARG A 680 15.32 -19.22 11.60
CA ARG A 680 15.58 -18.14 12.53
C ARG A 680 15.66 -16.82 11.78
N VAL A 681 15.02 -15.79 12.31
CA VAL A 681 15.06 -14.42 11.80
C VAL A 681 15.32 -13.46 12.95
N GLY A 682 15.88 -12.28 12.67
CA GLY A 682 16.09 -11.23 13.67
C GLY A 682 14.99 -10.19 13.61
N SER A 683 14.92 -9.31 14.61
CA SER A 683 14.18 -8.06 14.57
C SER A 683 15.06 -6.93 15.11
N GLN A 684 14.90 -5.72 14.51
CA GLN A 684 15.67 -4.54 14.90
C GLN A 684 14.76 -3.49 15.53
N PRO A 685 15.30 -2.57 16.38
CA PRO A 685 14.52 -1.47 16.92
C PRO A 685 14.11 -0.48 15.83
N GLY A 686 12.98 0.20 16.02
CA GLY A 686 12.51 1.27 15.13
C GLY A 686 13.48 2.45 15.11
N ALA A 687 13.89 2.93 16.28
CA ALA A 687 14.68 4.15 16.43
C ALA A 687 16.19 3.96 16.20
N GLU A 688 16.84 5.04 15.78
CA GLU A 688 18.31 5.16 15.66
C GLU A 688 18.95 5.63 16.97
N TYR A 689 20.26 5.50 17.05
CA TYR A 689 21.12 6.04 18.14
C TYR A 689 20.78 5.52 19.54
N LEU A 690 20.04 4.41 19.67
CA LEU A 690 19.62 3.88 20.97
C LEU A 690 20.78 3.43 21.87
N PHE A 691 21.88 3.02 21.28
CA PHE A 691 23.04 2.53 22.00
C PHE A 691 23.99 3.64 22.47
N PHE A 692 23.84 4.89 22.01
CA PHE A 692 24.64 6.01 22.42
C PHE A 692 24.23 6.51 23.82
N SER A 693 25.20 7.05 24.54
CA SER A 693 24.92 7.91 25.69
C SER A 693 24.38 9.25 25.19
N LYS A 694 23.17 9.58 25.61
CA LYS A 694 22.51 10.84 25.27
C LYS A 694 22.63 11.81 26.44
N TYR A 695 22.64 13.09 26.14
CA TYR A 695 22.68 14.15 27.13
C TYR A 695 21.42 15.01 27.02
N THR A 696 20.93 15.45 28.15
CA THR A 696 19.80 16.37 28.27
C THR A 696 20.22 17.61 29.02
N ALA A 697 19.78 18.78 28.58
CA ALA A 697 19.88 20.00 29.34
C ALA A 697 18.76 20.07 30.39
N THR A 698 19.10 20.47 31.60
CA THR A 698 18.12 20.79 32.66
C THR A 698 17.79 22.27 32.66
N ASP A 699 16.79 22.62 33.50
CA ASP A 699 16.55 24.01 33.86
C ASP A 699 17.82 24.65 34.43
N SER A 700 17.94 25.94 34.23
CA SER A 700 19.15 26.67 34.61
C SER A 700 19.45 26.59 36.11
N TYR A 701 20.62 26.18 36.44
CA TYR A 701 21.20 26.32 37.79
C TYR A 701 22.04 27.60 37.82
N ASN A 702 21.64 28.55 38.65
CA ASN A 702 22.29 29.85 38.78
C ASN A 702 22.50 30.60 37.44
N GLY A 703 21.52 30.56 36.56
CA GLY A 703 21.55 31.20 35.25
C GLY A 703 22.33 30.46 34.15
N ALA A 704 22.91 29.31 34.42
CA ALA A 704 23.59 28.47 33.46
C ALA A 704 22.85 27.15 33.24
N ASN A 705 22.61 26.73 32.01
CA ASN A 705 22.05 25.45 31.70
C ASN A 705 23.04 24.33 32.04
N SER A 706 22.59 23.37 32.86
CA SER A 706 23.40 22.18 33.16
C SER A 706 23.07 21.07 32.17
N ILE A 707 24.08 20.28 31.83
CA ILE A 707 23.96 19.13 30.93
C ILE A 707 24.32 17.86 31.70
N TYR A 708 23.45 16.85 31.65
CA TYR A 708 23.70 15.55 32.25
C TYR A 708 23.38 14.39 31.31
N PRO A 709 24.01 13.23 31.47
CA PRO A 709 23.70 12.06 30.68
C PRO A 709 22.30 11.54 31.02
N SER A 710 21.44 11.44 30.01
CA SER A 710 20.03 10.98 30.17
C SER A 710 19.87 9.46 30.10
N ASN A 711 20.89 8.74 29.59
CA ASN A 711 20.89 7.29 29.50
C ASN A 711 22.31 6.72 29.51
N ILE A 712 22.44 5.45 29.89
CA ILE A 712 23.67 4.67 29.84
C ILE A 712 23.93 4.23 28.38
N ARG A 713 25.21 4.17 27.98
CA ARG A 713 25.62 3.59 26.69
C ARG A 713 25.32 2.09 26.66
N LEU A 714 24.60 1.63 25.61
CA LEU A 714 24.12 0.26 25.46
C LEU A 714 24.95 -0.52 24.41
N SER A 715 26.25 -0.69 24.61
CA SER A 715 27.16 -1.33 23.65
C SER A 715 26.82 -2.78 23.30
N ASN A 716 26.04 -3.47 24.15
CA ASN A 716 25.58 -4.85 23.95
C ASN A 716 24.14 -4.98 23.47
N LEU A 717 23.47 -3.89 23.15
CA LEU A 717 22.12 -3.93 22.53
C LEU A 717 22.21 -4.73 21.24
N GLN A 718 21.37 -5.75 21.10
CA GLN A 718 21.43 -6.74 20.03
C GLN A 718 20.07 -7.09 19.46
N TRP A 719 20.07 -7.88 18.40
CA TRP A 719 18.91 -8.39 17.70
C TRP A 719 17.98 -9.17 18.62
N GLU A 720 16.66 -8.96 18.53
CA GLU A 720 15.67 -9.96 18.91
C GLU A 720 15.80 -11.14 17.95
N GLU A 721 15.71 -12.36 18.47
CA GLU A 721 15.77 -13.58 17.66
C GLU A 721 14.44 -14.32 17.71
N LYS A 722 13.80 -14.49 16.56
CA LYS A 722 12.57 -15.28 16.41
C LYS A 722 12.89 -16.59 15.71
N GLU A 723 12.64 -17.70 16.39
CA GLU A 723 12.77 -19.06 15.87
C GLU A 723 11.39 -19.64 15.59
N THR A 724 11.21 -20.22 14.41
CA THR A 724 9.94 -20.80 13.98
C THR A 724 10.12 -22.22 13.51
N TRP A 725 9.27 -23.12 14.03
CA TRP A 725 9.05 -24.48 13.53
C TRP A 725 7.66 -24.55 12.95
N ASN A 726 7.54 -25.14 11.75
CA ASN A 726 6.24 -25.31 11.07
C ASN A 726 6.18 -26.69 10.41
N VAL A 727 5.02 -27.35 10.52
CA VAL A 727 4.73 -28.55 9.73
C VAL A 727 3.41 -28.31 8.99
N GLY A 728 3.48 -28.33 7.67
CA GLY A 728 2.34 -28.14 6.78
C GLY A 728 1.93 -29.41 6.07
N PHE A 729 0.63 -29.55 5.77
CA PHE A 729 0.05 -30.61 4.96
C PHE A 729 -0.83 -29.97 3.89
N ASP A 730 -0.61 -30.33 2.61
CA ASP A 730 -1.47 -29.89 1.52
C ASP A 730 -2.26 -31.08 0.99
N LEU A 731 -3.54 -30.85 0.73
CA LEU A 731 -4.47 -31.82 0.15
C LEU A 731 -5.15 -31.20 -1.07
N GLY A 732 -5.21 -31.92 -2.17
CA GLY A 732 -5.97 -31.53 -3.36
C GLY A 732 -6.78 -32.71 -3.88
N LEU A 733 -8.07 -32.51 -4.12
CA LEU A 733 -9.00 -33.51 -4.56
C LEU A 733 -9.63 -33.13 -5.90
N PHE A 734 -9.94 -34.14 -6.74
CA PHE A 734 -10.70 -33.99 -7.98
C PHE A 734 -10.12 -32.93 -8.93
N ASP A 735 -8.86 -33.08 -9.35
CA ASP A 735 -8.10 -32.11 -10.16
C ASP A 735 -7.98 -30.73 -9.49
N ASN A 736 -7.77 -30.72 -8.17
CA ASN A 736 -7.67 -29.53 -7.32
C ASN A 736 -8.95 -28.68 -7.29
N ARG A 737 -10.13 -29.29 -7.53
CA ARG A 737 -11.41 -28.59 -7.31
C ARG A 737 -11.68 -28.32 -5.84
N VAL A 738 -11.20 -29.19 -4.97
CA VAL A 738 -11.17 -28.94 -3.52
C VAL A 738 -9.71 -29.01 -3.09
N THR A 739 -9.22 -27.93 -2.50
CA THR A 739 -7.89 -27.84 -1.92
C THR A 739 -7.99 -27.49 -0.45
N ALA A 740 -7.17 -28.12 0.38
CA ALA A 740 -7.05 -27.78 1.77
C ALA A 740 -5.59 -27.72 2.17
N ASP A 741 -5.23 -26.80 3.04
CA ASP A 741 -3.95 -26.76 3.72
C ASP A 741 -4.14 -26.70 5.23
N PHE A 742 -3.28 -27.40 5.94
CA PHE A 742 -3.24 -27.48 7.38
C PHE A 742 -1.82 -27.24 7.85
N ASN A 743 -1.60 -26.30 8.77
CA ASN A 743 -0.29 -25.99 9.32
C ASN A 743 -0.35 -25.99 10.84
N ILE A 744 0.68 -26.56 11.46
CA ILE A 744 0.93 -26.49 12.90
C ILE A 744 2.27 -25.79 13.08
N TYR A 745 2.30 -24.78 13.97
CA TYR A 745 3.49 -24.00 14.18
C TYR A 745 3.78 -23.70 15.65
N THR A 746 5.05 -23.48 15.94
CA THR A 746 5.51 -22.86 17.18
C THR A 746 6.53 -21.77 16.82
N GLN A 747 6.39 -20.61 17.44
CA GLN A 747 7.27 -19.46 17.25
C GLN A 747 7.77 -19.02 18.62
N MET A 748 9.07 -18.88 18.78
CA MET A 748 9.70 -18.38 20.00
C MET A 748 10.55 -17.16 19.70
N THR A 749 10.17 -16.02 20.24
CA THR A 749 10.99 -14.80 20.24
C THR A 749 11.78 -14.75 21.53
N SER A 750 13.08 -14.57 21.45
CA SER A 750 14.01 -14.45 22.56
C SER A 750 14.79 -13.15 22.46
N LYS A 751 15.41 -12.71 23.57
CA LYS A 751 16.13 -11.43 23.64
C LYS A 751 15.23 -10.25 23.27
N LEU A 752 13.98 -10.26 23.77
CA LEU A 752 12.99 -9.21 23.48
C LEU A 752 13.58 -7.84 23.82
N LEU A 753 13.37 -6.88 22.93
CA LEU A 753 13.71 -5.47 23.15
C LEU A 753 12.70 -4.84 24.12
N MET A 754 13.14 -4.48 25.30
CA MET A 754 12.32 -3.87 26.35
C MET A 754 12.80 -2.46 26.63
N THR A 755 11.84 -1.54 26.81
CA THR A 755 12.09 -0.13 27.15
C THR A 755 11.90 0.12 28.63
N ASN A 756 12.58 1.14 29.16
CA ASN A 756 12.37 1.67 30.51
C ASN A 756 12.43 0.61 31.63
N VAL A 757 13.39 -0.32 31.53
CA VAL A 757 13.57 -1.35 32.56
C VAL A 757 14.26 -0.74 33.78
N ASN A 758 13.58 -0.74 34.92
CA ASN A 758 14.09 -0.18 36.17
C ASN A 758 15.39 -0.87 36.61
N ILE A 759 16.34 -0.08 37.03
CA ILE A 759 17.64 -0.55 37.58
C ILE A 759 17.89 0.10 38.96
N PRO A 760 18.80 -0.47 39.79
CA PRO A 760 19.11 0.12 41.09
C PRO A 760 19.54 1.58 40.94
N SER A 761 18.99 2.44 41.81
CA SER A 761 19.32 3.88 41.84
C SER A 761 20.80 4.19 42.09
N SER A 762 21.54 3.26 42.67
CA SER A 762 23.00 3.33 42.83
C SER A 762 23.76 3.43 41.51
N SER A 763 23.14 3.10 40.38
CA SER A 763 23.72 3.30 39.06
C SER A 763 23.75 4.76 38.60
N GLY A 764 23.02 5.66 39.26
CA GLY A 764 22.81 7.04 38.88
C GLY A 764 21.71 7.25 37.82
N PHE A 765 21.01 6.17 37.43
CA PHE A 765 19.94 6.21 36.46
C PHE A 765 18.70 5.47 36.98
N PRO A 766 17.47 5.93 36.67
CA PRO A 766 16.25 5.27 37.11
C PRO A 766 15.95 3.98 36.32
N SER A 767 16.33 3.93 35.06
CA SER A 767 16.03 2.80 34.15
C SER A 767 17.08 2.70 33.04
N LEU A 768 17.17 1.53 32.44
CA LEU A 768 17.76 1.34 31.12
C LEU A 768 16.75 1.77 30.05
N SER A 769 17.16 2.66 29.15
CA SER A 769 16.30 3.10 28.05
C SER A 769 15.88 1.93 27.16
N TRP A 770 16.80 0.98 26.90
CA TRP A 770 16.56 -0.25 26.17
C TRP A 770 17.42 -1.40 26.73
N THR A 771 16.90 -2.61 26.66
CA THR A 771 17.65 -3.83 27.00
C THR A 771 17.05 -5.05 26.32
N ASN A 772 17.86 -6.10 26.12
CA ASN A 772 17.39 -7.37 25.58
C ASN A 772 17.09 -8.33 26.74
N VAL A 773 15.80 -8.53 27.05
CA VAL A 773 15.37 -9.40 28.16
C VAL A 773 14.03 -10.06 27.85
N GLY A 774 13.86 -11.29 28.34
CA GLY A 774 12.59 -12.03 28.21
C GLY A 774 12.47 -12.89 26.95
N LYS A 775 11.40 -13.68 26.94
CA LYS A 775 11.03 -14.58 25.83
C LYS A 775 9.51 -14.61 25.70
N MET A 776 9.04 -14.79 24.45
CA MET A 776 7.62 -14.95 24.12
C MET A 776 7.44 -16.16 23.21
N ARG A 777 6.39 -16.95 23.42
CA ARG A 777 6.08 -18.11 22.58
C ARG A 777 4.65 -18.05 22.10
N ASN A 778 4.47 -18.27 20.78
CA ASN A 778 3.19 -18.44 20.12
C ASN A 778 3.10 -19.85 19.53
N ASN A 779 2.06 -20.58 19.88
CA ASN A 779 1.76 -21.88 19.29
C ASN A 779 0.37 -21.80 18.65
N GLY A 780 0.20 -22.45 17.52
CA GLY A 780 -1.10 -22.42 16.84
C GLY A 780 -1.19 -23.42 15.71
N TRP A 781 -2.38 -23.49 15.15
CA TRP A 781 -2.67 -24.23 13.93
C TRP A 781 -3.54 -23.38 13.00
N GLU A 782 -3.43 -23.62 11.73
CA GLU A 782 -4.18 -22.94 10.68
C GLU A 782 -4.77 -23.99 9.75
N PHE A 783 -6.02 -23.82 9.37
CA PHE A 783 -6.70 -24.65 8.40
C PHE A 783 -7.39 -23.76 7.38
N ASN A 784 -7.16 -24.07 6.11
CA ASN A 784 -7.78 -23.39 4.99
C ASN A 784 -8.34 -24.42 4.02
N ILE A 785 -9.56 -24.20 3.51
CA ILE A 785 -10.20 -25.04 2.50
C ILE A 785 -10.79 -24.16 1.42
N ASN A 786 -10.49 -24.49 0.15
CA ASN A 786 -11.01 -23.80 -1.01
C ASN A 786 -11.71 -24.77 -1.94
N GLY A 787 -12.86 -24.36 -2.48
CA GLY A 787 -13.60 -25.10 -3.48
C GLY A 787 -13.75 -24.29 -4.77
N THR A 788 -13.41 -24.86 -5.90
CA THR A 788 -13.57 -24.25 -7.23
C THR A 788 -14.33 -25.19 -8.14
N ASP A 789 -15.40 -24.73 -8.77
CA ASP A 789 -16.24 -25.55 -9.68
C ASP A 789 -16.72 -26.86 -9.04
N VAL A 790 -17.02 -26.86 -7.74
CA VAL A 790 -17.41 -28.09 -6.99
C VAL A 790 -18.81 -28.57 -7.42
N VAL A 791 -19.72 -27.63 -7.71
CA VAL A 791 -21.06 -27.93 -8.18
C VAL A 791 -21.32 -27.19 -9.50
N LYS A 792 -21.66 -27.95 -10.55
CA LYS A 792 -22.00 -27.38 -11.85
C LYS A 792 -23.42 -27.79 -12.22
N VAL A 793 -24.37 -26.86 -12.10
CA VAL A 793 -25.77 -27.06 -12.47
C VAL A 793 -26.11 -26.07 -13.60
N GLY A 794 -26.16 -26.54 -14.84
CA GLY A 794 -26.46 -25.72 -16.01
C GLY A 794 -25.40 -24.63 -16.24
N LYS A 795 -25.79 -23.36 -16.21
CA LYS A 795 -24.90 -22.19 -16.34
C LYS A 795 -24.32 -21.72 -14.99
N PHE A 796 -24.77 -22.27 -13.88
CA PHE A 796 -24.22 -21.99 -12.55
C PHE A 796 -22.94 -22.82 -12.30
N ARG A 797 -21.87 -22.13 -11.92
CA ARG A 797 -20.61 -22.74 -11.50
C ARG A 797 -20.33 -22.33 -10.06
#